data_862a8059409ab9e0cae84c773bac19d0
#
_entry.id   862a8059409ab9e0cae84c773bac19d0
#
_cell.length_a   1.000
_cell.length_b   1.000
_cell.length_c   1.000
_cell.angle_alpha   90.00
_cell.angle_beta   90.00
_cell.angle_gamma   90.00
#
_symmetry.space_group_name_H-M   'P 1'
#
loop_
_entity.id
_entity.type
_entity.pdbx_description
1 polymer ?
#
loop_
_entity_poly.entity_id
_entity_poly.type
_entity_poly.pdbx_seq_one_letter_code
_entity_poly.pdbx_strand_id
1 'polypeptide(L)'
;ARIEHTRPSRRRKLAGTESLPPEAILFALTAHPRTLSHFSLPRNPLPCDRPRRRPLSTPHPRCEVGQMAQIPNLDNSPLNLTAIREQSQKDLLNIVKSIRGKKCVVIDPKLAGTLSLILQISVLKEYGTELRILSADPLQTECPKVLYLVRSQPSYMKFVANQIKNDETKGLQREYFLYFVPCRTVACEKILEEEKVHQKLTIGEYPLYLVPLDDDVLSFELDYSLQECLIEGDTSSVWHVAKAIHKLEFAFGVIPNIRAKGLASTKAAELLNNMQLEDPVNMDNMGMPEIDTLILLDREVDMVTPMCSQLTYEGLLDEMLEIHNGSVEVDASIMGAQQDGKMVKVPLNSSDKLYKEIRDLNLHVVVQVVHQKATSIQQDYAEVKSTNTQSVSKLKGFVKRLHSLTEIARHVDLAQHLKSFVEKPSFHARVVIEQMILEVENYETCFKYIEDIIQKQESIETVLRLLVLLSLTNAGLPKKNFDYLRREILHNYGFEHMSLLYYLEKAGLVKRQESRSNWVGISRALQLIVDIKDPENLMPDDISYIFSGYAPLSIRLVQHAVRSGWRSIEELLKLLPGPHLDLKRGVSTISSSSEVLPGSMEQYSTERVGHRSLVLVVFIGGITSAEISALRFLSAQEGMGYDFLVATTKVITGNTLLRPIIASSKEGMI
;
A
#
# COMPACT_ATOMS: atom_id res chain seq x y z
N ALA A 1 44.45 12.09 -66.04
CA ALA A 1 44.11 10.68 -66.17
C ALA A 1 43.29 10.25 -64.97
N ARG A 2 42.03 9.90 -65.27
CA ARG A 2 41.04 9.30 -64.37
C ARG A 2 41.56 7.97 -63.87
N ILE A 3 41.21 7.57 -62.63
CA ILE A 3 40.71 6.25 -62.28
C ILE A 3 39.86 6.40 -61.03
N GLU A 4 38.55 6.07 -61.18
CA GLU A 4 37.55 5.87 -60.15
C GLU A 4 37.86 4.60 -59.36
N HIS A 5 37.73 4.69 -58.02
CA HIS A 5 37.54 3.52 -57.19
C HIS A 5 36.35 3.72 -56.26
N THR A 6 35.23 3.19 -56.67
CA THR A 6 34.03 2.93 -55.88
C THR A 6 34.36 1.90 -54.79
N ARG A 7 34.14 2.27 -53.52
CA ARG A 7 34.01 1.34 -52.41
C ARG A 7 32.52 1.18 -52.04
N PRO A 8 31.99 -0.02 -51.87
CA PRO A 8 30.63 -0.22 -51.45
C PRO A 8 30.52 -0.03 -49.94
N SER A 9 29.61 0.85 -49.52
CA SER A 9 29.21 1.03 -48.14
C SER A 9 28.49 -0.22 -47.62
N ARG A 10 29.10 -1.00 -46.74
CA ARG A 10 28.38 -1.97 -45.92
C ARG A 10 27.54 -1.24 -44.90
N ARG A 11 26.26 -1.03 -45.19
CA ARG A 11 25.22 -0.84 -44.20
C ARG A 11 25.14 -2.14 -43.39
N ARG A 12 25.65 -2.14 -42.14
CA ARG A 12 25.20 -3.09 -41.12
C ARG A 12 23.76 -2.76 -40.81
N LYS A 13 22.84 -3.62 -41.23
CA LYS A 13 21.51 -3.72 -40.64
C LYS A 13 21.70 -4.04 -39.20
N LEU A 14 21.38 -3.10 -38.30
CA LEU A 14 21.07 -3.39 -36.94
C LEU A 14 19.85 -4.32 -36.98
N ALA A 15 20.01 -5.50 -36.40
CA ALA A 15 18.91 -6.42 -36.19
C ALA A 15 17.88 -5.67 -35.34
N GLY A 16 16.66 -5.54 -35.88
CA GLY A 16 15.54 -5.04 -35.13
C GLY A 16 15.30 -5.99 -33.95
N THR A 17 15.21 -5.44 -32.77
CA THR A 17 14.59 -6.09 -31.63
C THR A 17 13.13 -6.30 -32.02
N GLU A 18 12.78 -7.52 -32.43
CA GLU A 18 11.39 -7.94 -32.54
C GLU A 18 10.85 -7.94 -31.11
N SER A 19 10.05 -6.94 -30.77
CA SER A 19 9.17 -6.98 -29.62
C SER A 19 8.26 -8.21 -29.79
N LEU A 20 8.16 -9.02 -28.73
CA LEU A 20 7.22 -10.15 -28.73
C LEU A 20 5.82 -9.65 -29.10
N PRO A 21 5.11 -10.36 -29.98
CA PRO A 21 3.78 -9.94 -30.37
C PRO A 21 2.85 -9.91 -29.12
N PRO A 22 1.83 -9.04 -29.12
CA PRO A 22 0.87 -8.91 -28.02
C PRO A 22 0.24 -10.23 -27.55
N GLU A 23 0.24 -11.25 -28.40
CA GLU A 23 -0.22 -12.60 -28.10
C GLU A 23 0.65 -13.36 -27.08
N ALA A 24 1.91 -13.00 -26.88
CA ALA A 24 2.77 -13.65 -25.88
C ALA A 24 2.42 -13.20 -24.45
N ILE A 25 1.93 -11.98 -24.28
CA ILE A 25 1.36 -11.49 -23.01
C ILE A 25 0.05 -12.21 -22.70
N LEU A 26 -0.71 -12.58 -23.73
CA LEU A 26 -1.93 -13.37 -23.62
C LEU A 26 -1.67 -14.79 -23.06
N PHE A 27 -0.54 -15.40 -23.42
CA PHE A 27 -0.17 -16.76 -22.97
C PHE A 27 0.16 -16.82 -21.47
N ALA A 28 0.78 -15.77 -20.92
CA ALA A 28 1.10 -15.69 -19.51
C ALA A 28 -0.16 -15.60 -18.62
N LEU A 29 -1.28 -15.11 -19.15
CA LEU A 29 -2.55 -14.95 -18.43
C LEU A 29 -3.59 -16.05 -18.74
N THR A 30 -3.41 -16.83 -19.82
CA THR A 30 -4.44 -17.79 -20.30
C THR A 30 -3.99 -19.25 -20.42
N ALA A 31 -2.90 -19.68 -19.75
CA ALA A 31 -2.40 -21.05 -19.84
C ALA A 31 -3.48 -22.10 -19.51
N HIS A 32 -4.06 -22.64 -20.55
CA HIS A 32 -4.87 -23.83 -20.80
C HIS A 32 -6.11 -24.16 -19.96
N PRO A 33 -7.32 -24.20 -20.60
CA PRO A 33 -8.58 -24.58 -19.97
C PRO A 33 -8.90 -26.09 -20.11
N ARG A 34 -7.94 -27.05 -20.08
CA ARG A 34 -8.27 -28.46 -20.36
C ARG A 34 -8.45 -29.38 -19.16
N THR A 35 -8.32 -28.93 -17.91
CA THR A 35 -8.37 -29.84 -16.74
C THR A 35 -9.41 -29.52 -15.66
N LEU A 36 -10.33 -28.57 -15.86
CA LEU A 36 -11.38 -28.26 -14.87
C LEU A 36 -12.81 -28.66 -15.27
N SER A 37 -12.99 -29.61 -16.19
CA SER A 37 -14.31 -29.95 -16.75
C SER A 37 -15.06 -31.11 -16.07
N HIS A 38 -14.81 -31.46 -14.81
CA HIS A 38 -15.55 -32.51 -14.12
C HIS A 38 -16.02 -32.11 -12.72
N PHE A 39 -16.82 -31.05 -12.61
CA PHE A 39 -17.83 -30.94 -11.55
C PHE A 39 -19.09 -30.30 -12.12
N SER A 40 -19.99 -31.17 -12.59
CA SER A 40 -21.33 -30.76 -13.06
C SER A 40 -22.30 -30.84 -11.90
N LEU A 41 -22.88 -29.72 -11.51
CA LEU A 41 -24.16 -29.67 -10.80
C LEU A 41 -25.24 -29.10 -11.74
N PRO A 42 -26.49 -29.57 -11.65
CA PRO A 42 -27.47 -29.41 -12.72
C PRO A 42 -28.03 -27.99 -12.83
N ARG A 43 -28.09 -27.51 -14.08
CA ARG A 43 -28.74 -26.25 -14.46
C ARG A 43 -30.25 -26.43 -14.60
N ASN A 44 -31.01 -25.56 -13.96
CA ASN A 44 -32.36 -25.24 -14.42
C ASN A 44 -32.41 -23.75 -14.83
N PRO A 45 -33.01 -23.41 -15.95
CA PRO A 45 -33.09 -22.05 -16.47
C PRO A 45 -34.34 -21.35 -15.96
N LEU A 46 -34.22 -20.07 -15.52
CA LEU A 46 -35.34 -19.19 -15.31
C LEU A 46 -35.10 -17.83 -16.00
N PRO A 47 -36.18 -17.09 -16.34
CA PRO A 47 -36.23 -16.16 -17.44
C PRO A 47 -35.79 -14.71 -17.09
N CYS A 48 -35.36 -14.00 -18.13
CA CYS A 48 -35.04 -12.57 -18.12
C CYS A 48 -36.19 -11.69 -17.65
N ASP A 49 -35.94 -10.91 -16.60
CA ASP A 49 -36.71 -9.72 -16.33
C ASP A 49 -35.78 -8.52 -16.04
N ARG A 50 -36.07 -7.40 -16.72
CA ARG A 50 -35.30 -6.16 -16.64
C ARG A 50 -35.56 -5.47 -15.30
N PRO A 51 -34.55 -5.03 -14.53
CA PRO A 51 -34.81 -4.24 -13.35
C PRO A 51 -35.01 -2.75 -13.67
N ARG A 52 -36.14 -2.21 -13.21
CA ARG A 52 -36.42 -0.78 -13.13
C ARG A 52 -35.46 -0.09 -12.18
N ARG A 53 -34.89 1.05 -12.59
CA ARG A 53 -34.08 1.94 -11.77
C ARG A 53 -34.87 2.39 -10.52
N ARG A 54 -34.35 2.12 -9.34
CA ARG A 54 -34.71 2.76 -8.08
C ARG A 54 -33.60 3.75 -7.69
N PRO A 55 -33.93 4.88 -7.04
CA PRO A 55 -32.92 5.87 -6.63
C PRO A 55 -32.07 5.31 -5.51
N LEU A 56 -30.74 5.59 -5.59
CA LEU A 56 -29.75 5.23 -4.61
C LEU A 56 -30.02 5.98 -3.28
N SER A 57 -30.60 5.27 -2.33
CA SER A 57 -30.43 5.59 -0.91
C SER A 57 -29.20 4.83 -0.44
N THR A 58 -28.16 5.53 -0.04
CA THR A 58 -26.97 4.98 0.57
C THR A 58 -27.36 4.16 1.82
N PRO A 59 -27.08 2.86 1.90
CA PRO A 59 -27.18 2.15 3.15
C PRO A 59 -25.92 2.43 3.96
N HIS A 60 -26.07 3.10 5.12
CA HIS A 60 -25.04 3.09 6.14
C HIS A 60 -24.75 1.63 6.55
N PRO A 61 -23.51 1.16 6.52
CA PRO A 61 -23.17 -0.15 7.02
C PRO A 61 -23.37 -0.15 8.53
N ARG A 62 -24.34 -0.92 9.02
CA ARG A 62 -24.33 -1.37 10.41
C ARG A 62 -23.11 -2.29 10.56
N CYS A 63 -21.98 -1.74 11.00
CA CYS A 63 -20.87 -2.55 11.47
C CYS A 63 -21.32 -3.35 12.69
N GLU A 64 -21.80 -4.56 12.47
CA GLU A 64 -21.80 -5.56 13.54
C GLU A 64 -20.33 -5.90 13.83
N VAL A 65 -19.90 -5.60 15.06
CA VAL A 65 -18.58 -5.94 15.62
C VAL A 65 -18.55 -7.46 15.83
N GLY A 66 -18.37 -8.23 14.77
CA GLY A 66 -18.53 -9.67 14.86
C GLY A 66 -17.79 -10.49 13.83
N GLN A 67 -16.49 -10.26 13.65
CA GLN A 67 -15.50 -11.31 13.32
C GLN A 67 -14.11 -10.72 13.53
N MET A 68 -13.30 -11.38 14.37
CA MET A 68 -12.00 -10.88 14.78
C MET A 68 -11.07 -10.79 13.58
N ALA A 69 -10.51 -9.59 13.32
CA ALA A 69 -9.31 -9.47 12.51
C ALA A 69 -8.22 -10.34 13.15
N GLN A 70 -7.61 -11.20 12.38
CA GLN A 70 -6.51 -12.01 12.87
C GLN A 70 -5.29 -11.10 12.97
N ILE A 71 -4.79 -10.89 14.19
CA ILE A 71 -3.60 -10.08 14.43
C ILE A 71 -2.42 -10.73 13.70
N PRO A 72 -1.62 -9.98 12.91
CA PRO A 72 -0.52 -10.55 12.16
C PRO A 72 0.55 -11.14 13.08
N ASN A 73 1.15 -12.25 12.66
CA ASN A 73 2.31 -12.83 13.34
C ASN A 73 3.57 -12.04 12.94
N LEU A 74 4.24 -11.47 13.93
CA LEU A 74 5.45 -10.65 13.75
C LEU A 74 6.75 -11.37 14.14
N ASP A 75 6.70 -12.68 14.43
CA ASP A 75 7.86 -13.45 14.92
C ASP A 75 9.01 -13.55 13.89
N ASN A 76 8.70 -13.41 12.59
CA ASN A 76 9.69 -13.48 11.51
C ASN A 76 10.08 -12.09 10.96
N SER A 77 9.71 -11.02 11.64
CA SER A 77 10.09 -9.68 11.24
C SER A 77 11.60 -9.47 11.33
N PRO A 78 12.22 -8.74 10.38
CA PRO A 78 13.63 -8.39 10.43
C PRO A 78 13.99 -7.44 11.59
N LEU A 79 12.98 -6.80 12.18
CA LEU A 79 13.08 -5.93 13.35
C LEU A 79 12.06 -6.39 14.40
N ASN A 80 12.30 -6.18 15.70
CA ASN A 80 11.35 -6.56 16.74
C ASN A 80 10.08 -5.68 16.74
N LEU A 81 9.22 -5.90 15.73
CA LEU A 81 7.94 -5.19 15.58
C LEU A 81 6.94 -5.56 16.69
N THR A 82 7.12 -6.71 17.33
CA THR A 82 6.31 -7.12 18.49
C THR A 82 6.44 -6.12 19.63
N ALA A 83 7.64 -5.62 19.91
CA ALA A 83 7.88 -4.59 20.94
C ALA A 83 7.10 -3.30 20.64
N ILE A 84 7.06 -2.86 19.37
CA ILE A 84 6.30 -1.66 18.95
C ILE A 84 4.79 -1.86 19.21
N ARG A 85 4.26 -3.03 18.82
CA ARG A 85 2.85 -3.36 19.04
C ARG A 85 2.50 -3.46 20.54
N GLU A 86 3.33 -4.11 21.33
CA GLU A 86 3.14 -4.25 22.77
C GLU A 86 3.19 -2.89 23.51
N GLN A 87 4.09 -1.99 23.08
CA GLN A 87 4.13 -0.65 23.65
C GLN A 87 2.84 0.12 23.32
N SER A 88 2.39 0.10 22.05
CA SER A 88 1.13 0.73 21.65
C SER A 88 -0.08 0.14 22.39
N GLN A 89 -0.09 -1.19 22.59
CA GLN A 89 -1.10 -1.88 23.38
C GLN A 89 -1.11 -1.45 24.85
N LYS A 90 0.07 -1.36 25.45
CA LYS A 90 0.25 -0.93 26.83
C LYS A 90 -0.22 0.50 27.05
N ASP A 91 0.11 1.41 26.13
CA ASP A 91 -0.31 2.80 26.18
C ASP A 91 -1.84 2.93 26.08
N LEU A 92 -2.49 2.21 25.17
CA LEU A 92 -3.95 2.18 25.06
C LEU A 92 -4.61 1.62 26.33
N LEU A 93 -4.08 0.52 26.87
CA LEU A 93 -4.61 -0.09 28.09
C LEU A 93 -4.42 0.83 29.32
N ASN A 94 -3.34 1.59 29.39
CA ASN A 94 -3.13 2.58 30.46
C ASN A 94 -4.19 3.69 30.39
N ILE A 95 -4.53 4.18 29.19
CA ILE A 95 -5.61 5.15 29.01
C ILE A 95 -6.95 4.56 29.48
N VAL A 96 -7.29 3.37 29.03
CA VAL A 96 -8.56 2.71 29.41
C VAL A 96 -8.63 2.41 30.90
N LYS A 97 -7.52 2.00 31.55
CA LYS A 97 -7.43 1.72 33.00
C LYS A 97 -7.53 2.98 33.85
N SER A 98 -7.02 4.12 33.37
CA SER A 98 -7.08 5.40 34.12
C SER A 98 -8.53 5.85 34.34
N ILE A 99 -9.44 5.48 33.47
CA ILE A 99 -10.88 5.79 33.55
C ILE A 99 -11.59 4.63 34.27
N ARG A 100 -11.85 4.76 35.57
CA ARG A 100 -12.49 3.69 36.35
C ARG A 100 -13.98 3.58 36.10
N GLY A 101 -14.52 2.36 36.18
CA GLY A 101 -15.97 2.07 36.02
C GLY A 101 -16.40 1.79 34.58
N LYS A 102 -17.72 1.61 34.41
CA LYS A 102 -18.31 1.40 33.09
C LYS A 102 -18.11 2.62 32.22
N LYS A 103 -17.65 2.42 30.99
CA LYS A 103 -17.35 3.49 30.02
C LYS A 103 -17.72 3.07 28.60
N CYS A 104 -18.12 4.06 27.81
CA CYS A 104 -18.30 3.91 26.38
C CYS A 104 -17.04 4.44 25.67
N VAL A 105 -16.39 3.63 24.85
CA VAL A 105 -15.28 4.07 24.01
C VAL A 105 -15.80 4.32 22.61
N VAL A 106 -15.76 5.57 22.19
CA VAL A 106 -16.19 6.04 20.87
C VAL A 106 -14.96 6.19 20.00
N ILE A 107 -14.86 5.38 18.95
CA ILE A 107 -13.69 5.27 18.10
C ILE A 107 -13.96 5.91 16.74
N ASP A 108 -12.98 6.62 16.21
CA ASP A 108 -12.93 7.08 14.81
C ASP A 108 -13.14 5.88 13.85
N PRO A 109 -14.05 5.98 12.87
CA PRO A 109 -14.35 4.89 11.93
C PRO A 109 -13.13 4.29 11.25
N LYS A 110 -12.17 5.13 10.84
CA LYS A 110 -10.95 4.68 10.17
C LYS A 110 -9.90 4.12 11.16
N LEU A 111 -9.91 4.55 12.42
CA LEU A 111 -9.01 4.06 13.45
C LEU A 111 -9.44 2.69 13.99
N ALA A 112 -10.71 2.33 13.87
CA ALA A 112 -11.24 1.08 14.41
C ALA A 112 -10.55 -0.17 13.83
N GLY A 113 -10.28 -0.16 12.52
CA GLY A 113 -9.53 -1.23 11.85
C GLY A 113 -8.09 -1.33 12.34
N THR A 114 -7.39 -0.22 12.39
CA THR A 114 -6.01 -0.10 12.87
C THR A 114 -5.85 -0.59 14.31
N LEU A 115 -6.77 -0.20 15.21
CA LEU A 115 -6.76 -0.67 16.61
C LEU A 115 -6.96 -2.18 16.71
N SER A 116 -7.68 -2.81 15.78
CA SER A 116 -7.86 -4.27 15.76
C SER A 116 -6.57 -5.04 15.47
N LEU A 117 -5.57 -4.41 14.84
CA LEU A 117 -4.24 -4.99 14.63
C LEU A 117 -3.35 -4.91 15.88
N ILE A 118 -3.66 -3.99 16.77
CA ILE A 118 -2.91 -3.75 18.02
C ILE A 118 -3.47 -4.59 19.15
N LEU A 119 -4.80 -4.55 19.34
CA LEU A 119 -5.46 -5.13 20.50
C LEU A 119 -6.77 -5.81 20.10
N GLN A 120 -7.00 -7.03 20.60
CA GLN A 120 -8.28 -7.69 20.44
C GLN A 120 -9.39 -6.95 21.20
N ILE A 121 -10.53 -6.77 20.57
CA ILE A 121 -11.71 -6.11 21.13
C ILE A 121 -12.19 -6.80 22.42
N SER A 122 -12.03 -8.13 22.54
CA SER A 122 -12.34 -8.90 23.74
C SER A 122 -11.63 -8.37 24.98
N VAL A 123 -10.35 -8.00 24.85
CA VAL A 123 -9.55 -7.46 25.95
C VAL A 123 -10.12 -6.12 26.43
N LEU A 124 -10.56 -5.24 25.54
CA LEU A 124 -11.22 -3.98 25.94
C LEU A 124 -12.50 -4.24 26.73
N LYS A 125 -13.31 -5.23 26.33
CA LYS A 125 -14.54 -5.60 27.04
C LYS A 125 -14.29 -6.06 28.48
N GLU A 126 -13.17 -6.70 28.78
CA GLU A 126 -12.77 -7.09 30.15
C GLU A 126 -12.64 -5.90 31.10
N TYR A 127 -12.34 -4.71 30.56
CA TYR A 127 -12.25 -3.45 31.32
C TYR A 127 -13.60 -2.70 31.43
N GLY A 128 -14.72 -3.36 31.15
CA GLY A 128 -16.06 -2.79 31.25
C GLY A 128 -16.34 -1.72 30.20
N THR A 129 -15.77 -1.87 28.99
CA THR A 129 -15.96 -0.93 27.88
C THR A 129 -17.09 -1.37 26.95
N GLU A 130 -17.95 -0.43 26.60
CA GLU A 130 -18.86 -0.52 25.45
C GLU A 130 -18.20 0.19 24.26
N LEU A 131 -18.18 -0.42 23.07
CA LEU A 131 -17.57 0.17 21.88
C LEU A 131 -18.63 0.77 20.97
N ARG A 132 -18.38 1.99 20.48
CA ARG A 132 -19.19 2.70 19.49
C ARG A 132 -18.29 3.32 18.43
N ILE A 133 -18.81 3.49 17.24
CA ILE A 133 -18.15 4.23 16.18
C ILE A 133 -18.63 5.68 16.21
N LEU A 134 -17.72 6.63 16.04
CA LEU A 134 -18.04 8.05 15.98
C LEU A 134 -18.87 8.33 14.73
N SER A 135 -20.00 8.98 14.91
CA SER A 135 -20.89 9.45 13.85
C SER A 135 -21.42 10.84 14.18
N ALA A 136 -22.06 11.49 13.20
CA ALA A 136 -22.75 12.76 13.41
C ALA A 136 -24.01 12.62 14.30
N ASP A 137 -24.51 11.39 14.44
CA ASP A 137 -25.72 11.09 15.20
C ASP A 137 -25.50 11.20 16.72
N PRO A 138 -26.59 11.44 17.48
CA PRO A 138 -26.53 11.44 18.94
C PRO A 138 -26.04 10.11 19.50
N LEU A 139 -25.12 10.16 20.48
CA LEU A 139 -24.56 8.99 21.11
C LEU A 139 -25.63 8.24 21.92
N GLN A 140 -25.83 6.97 21.61
CA GLN A 140 -26.74 6.08 22.33
C GLN A 140 -25.93 5.15 23.24
N THR A 141 -25.84 5.48 24.50
CA THR A 141 -25.19 4.66 25.53
C THR A 141 -25.74 4.97 26.91
N GLU A 142 -25.76 3.98 27.79
CA GLU A 142 -26.12 4.15 29.22
C GLU A 142 -24.88 4.38 30.11
N CYS A 143 -23.69 4.38 29.54
CA CYS A 143 -22.46 4.55 30.28
C CYS A 143 -22.33 5.98 30.84
N PRO A 144 -21.93 6.14 32.14
CA PRO A 144 -21.73 7.45 32.74
C PRO A 144 -20.46 8.15 32.26
N LYS A 145 -19.53 7.41 31.65
CA LYS A 145 -18.25 7.93 31.15
C LYS A 145 -18.10 7.63 29.66
N VAL A 146 -17.65 8.62 28.90
CA VAL A 146 -17.44 8.52 27.46
C VAL A 146 -15.99 8.87 27.15
N LEU A 147 -15.30 7.94 26.51
CA LEU A 147 -13.93 8.11 26.01
C LEU A 147 -13.96 8.20 24.48
N TYR A 148 -13.66 9.36 23.95
CA TYR A 148 -13.45 9.57 22.53
C TYR A 148 -11.98 9.27 22.19
N LEU A 149 -11.74 8.36 21.24
CA LEU A 149 -10.43 8.04 20.71
C LEU A 149 -10.47 8.34 19.19
N VAL A 150 -9.94 9.50 18.83
CA VAL A 150 -10.16 10.08 17.49
C VAL A 150 -8.92 10.76 16.95
N ARG A 151 -8.78 10.77 15.62
CA ARG A 151 -7.73 11.53 14.95
C ARG A 151 -8.02 13.02 15.00
N SER A 152 -6.96 13.84 14.93
CA SER A 152 -7.04 15.30 14.95
C SER A 152 -7.63 15.88 13.66
N GLN A 153 -8.93 15.63 13.43
CA GLN A 153 -9.66 16.15 12.29
C GLN A 153 -10.74 17.14 12.72
N PRO A 154 -10.85 18.33 12.07
CA PRO A 154 -11.83 19.35 12.39
C PRO A 154 -13.28 18.86 12.42
N SER A 155 -13.68 18.03 11.46
CA SER A 155 -15.02 17.46 11.37
C SER A 155 -15.38 16.59 12.57
N TYR A 156 -14.43 15.82 13.10
CA TYR A 156 -14.66 14.98 14.27
C TYR A 156 -14.87 15.78 15.54
N MET A 157 -14.20 16.94 15.66
CA MET A 157 -14.41 17.84 16.81
C MET A 157 -15.84 18.36 16.83
N LYS A 158 -16.42 18.66 15.67
CA LYS A 158 -17.84 19.05 15.57
C LYS A 158 -18.77 17.91 15.97
N PHE A 159 -18.48 16.65 15.58
CA PHE A 159 -19.29 15.50 15.98
C PHE A 159 -19.24 15.29 17.49
N VAL A 160 -18.06 15.34 18.11
CA VAL A 160 -17.88 15.26 19.57
C VAL A 160 -18.65 16.36 20.27
N ALA A 161 -18.51 17.61 19.82
CA ALA A 161 -19.22 18.76 20.40
C ALA A 161 -20.75 18.61 20.29
N ASN A 162 -21.26 18.18 19.15
CA ASN A 162 -22.70 17.94 18.95
C ASN A 162 -23.23 16.83 19.84
N GLN A 163 -22.48 15.73 20.05
CA GLN A 163 -22.90 14.65 20.93
C GLN A 163 -22.96 15.11 22.38
N ILE A 164 -21.97 15.89 22.87
CA ILE A 164 -21.96 16.46 24.23
C ILE A 164 -23.14 17.43 24.44
N LYS A 165 -23.36 18.35 23.49
CA LYS A 165 -24.51 19.30 23.57
C LYS A 165 -25.86 18.60 23.56
N ASN A 166 -25.97 17.51 22.78
CA ASN A 166 -27.19 16.72 22.74
C ASN A 166 -27.46 15.98 24.07
N ASP A 167 -26.41 15.45 24.71
CA ASP A 167 -26.53 14.86 26.04
C ASP A 167 -27.00 15.90 27.09
N GLU A 168 -26.51 17.14 27.02
CA GLU A 168 -26.92 18.24 27.87
C GLU A 168 -28.39 18.61 27.68
N THR A 169 -28.85 18.69 26.41
CA THR A 169 -30.27 18.98 26.13
C THR A 169 -31.19 17.90 26.68
N LYS A 170 -30.71 16.68 26.81
CA LYS A 170 -31.41 15.55 27.43
C LYS A 170 -31.27 15.48 28.95
N GLY A 171 -30.51 16.40 29.55
CA GLY A 171 -30.25 16.43 31.01
C GLY A 171 -29.32 15.30 31.50
N LEU A 172 -28.56 14.65 30.60
CA LEU A 172 -27.66 13.59 30.95
C LEU A 172 -26.35 14.19 31.49
N GLN A 173 -25.95 13.77 32.66
CA GLN A 173 -24.65 14.14 33.23
C GLN A 173 -23.65 13.00 33.02
N ARG A 174 -22.64 13.24 32.20
CA ARG A 174 -21.57 12.30 31.88
C ARG A 174 -20.20 12.95 32.05
N GLU A 175 -19.19 12.14 32.31
CA GLU A 175 -17.79 12.55 32.25
C GLU A 175 -17.25 12.25 30.84
N TYR A 176 -16.61 13.24 30.21
CA TYR A 176 -16.09 13.11 28.87
C TYR A 176 -14.56 13.16 28.83
N PHE A 177 -13.96 12.21 28.13
CA PHE A 177 -12.52 12.11 27.90
C PHE A 177 -12.30 12.12 26.39
N LEU A 178 -11.32 12.91 25.92
CA LEU A 178 -10.94 12.99 24.53
C LEU A 178 -9.46 12.72 24.40
N TYR A 179 -9.10 11.64 23.68
CA TYR A 179 -7.73 11.30 23.37
C TYR A 179 -7.49 11.42 21.87
N PHE A 180 -6.61 12.34 21.51
CA PHE A 180 -6.18 12.54 20.14
C PHE A 180 -5.19 11.48 19.69
N VAL A 181 -5.31 11.05 18.44
CA VAL A 181 -4.41 10.07 17.83
C VAL A 181 -3.79 10.70 16.57
N PRO A 182 -2.47 10.74 16.43
CA PRO A 182 -1.44 10.42 17.42
C PRO A 182 -1.16 11.55 18.42
N CYS A 183 -1.52 12.80 18.13
CA CYS A 183 -1.27 13.98 18.96
C CYS A 183 -2.35 15.05 18.79
N ARG A 184 -2.37 16.00 19.69
CA ARG A 184 -3.26 17.18 19.66
C ARG A 184 -2.85 18.15 18.56
N THR A 185 -3.82 18.85 18.01
CA THR A 185 -3.57 19.99 17.13
C THR A 185 -4.30 21.22 17.66
N VAL A 186 -3.65 22.38 17.56
CA VAL A 186 -4.20 23.65 17.99
C VAL A 186 -5.53 23.98 17.29
N ALA A 187 -5.62 23.60 15.99
CA ALA A 187 -6.85 23.79 15.21
C ALA A 187 -8.04 23.04 15.82
N CYS A 188 -7.84 21.77 16.21
CA CYS A 188 -8.89 20.96 16.82
C CYS A 188 -9.31 21.48 18.22
N GLU A 189 -8.36 21.89 19.04
CA GLU A 189 -8.65 22.48 20.36
C GLU A 189 -9.46 23.78 20.21
N LYS A 190 -9.10 24.63 19.25
CA LYS A 190 -9.78 25.88 18.96
C LYS A 190 -11.25 25.67 18.56
N ILE A 191 -11.53 24.64 17.75
CA ILE A 191 -12.91 24.27 17.43
C ILE A 191 -13.68 23.86 18.68
N LEU A 192 -13.09 23.06 19.58
CA LEU A 192 -13.74 22.67 20.82
C LEU A 192 -14.02 23.87 21.76
N GLU A 193 -13.14 24.91 21.75
CA GLU A 193 -13.36 26.17 22.46
C GLU A 193 -14.50 26.98 21.83
N GLU A 194 -14.52 27.14 20.51
CA GLU A 194 -15.57 27.82 19.75
C GLU A 194 -16.93 27.17 20.00
N GLU A 195 -16.97 25.82 20.03
CA GLU A 195 -18.18 25.04 20.34
C GLU A 195 -18.52 25.01 21.83
N LYS A 196 -17.72 25.63 22.72
CA LYS A 196 -17.90 25.75 24.18
C LYS A 196 -17.98 24.43 24.93
N VAL A 197 -17.29 23.39 24.43
CA VAL A 197 -17.24 22.07 25.07
C VAL A 197 -15.85 21.73 25.65
N HIS A 198 -14.82 22.52 25.34
CA HIS A 198 -13.45 22.27 25.76
C HIS A 198 -13.31 22.06 27.29
N GLN A 199 -13.97 22.90 28.10
CA GLN A 199 -13.90 22.82 29.56
C GLN A 199 -14.57 21.56 30.16
N LYS A 200 -15.38 20.83 29.37
CA LYS A 200 -16.11 19.62 29.80
C LYS A 200 -15.32 18.35 29.48
N LEU A 201 -14.21 18.50 28.76
CA LEU A 201 -13.38 17.40 28.28
C LEU A 201 -12.09 17.28 29.07
N THR A 202 -11.76 16.07 29.50
CA THR A 202 -10.39 15.74 29.90
C THR A 202 -9.64 15.32 28.64
N ILE A 203 -8.68 16.15 28.21
CA ILE A 203 -7.96 15.98 26.95
C ILE A 203 -6.64 15.30 27.18
N GLY A 204 -6.31 14.30 26.37
CA GLY A 204 -5.05 13.58 26.35
C GLY A 204 -4.61 13.20 24.94
N GLU A 205 -3.52 12.45 24.84
CA GLU A 205 -2.96 11.94 23.58
C GLU A 205 -2.72 10.44 23.67
N TYR A 206 -2.98 9.75 22.55
CA TYR A 206 -2.54 8.38 22.33
C TYR A 206 -1.52 8.36 21.20
N PRO A 207 -0.21 8.26 21.51
CA PRO A 207 0.87 8.50 20.55
C PRO A 207 1.11 7.32 19.62
N LEU A 208 0.08 6.91 18.89
CA LEU A 208 0.11 5.85 17.87
C LEU A 208 0.61 6.42 16.54
N TYR A 209 1.92 6.45 16.36
CA TYR A 209 2.55 6.95 15.13
C TYR A 209 2.85 5.85 14.12
N LEU A 210 2.97 4.59 14.56
CA LEU A 210 3.35 3.45 13.75
C LEU A 210 2.50 2.24 14.09
N VAL A 211 2.05 1.54 13.07
CA VAL A 211 1.23 0.33 13.17
C VAL A 211 1.85 -0.77 12.31
N PRO A 212 2.24 -1.90 12.87
CA PRO A 212 2.63 -3.06 12.09
C PRO A 212 1.43 -3.65 11.34
N LEU A 213 1.42 -3.54 10.02
CA LEU A 213 0.42 -4.17 9.16
C LEU A 213 0.73 -5.64 8.93
N ASP A 214 2.02 -5.96 8.78
CA ASP A 214 2.52 -7.31 8.63
C ASP A 214 3.97 -7.41 9.19
N ASP A 215 4.61 -8.55 9.04
CA ASP A 215 5.95 -8.83 9.57
C ASP A 215 7.07 -7.99 8.90
N ASP A 216 6.80 -7.39 7.74
CA ASP A 216 7.73 -6.57 6.96
C ASP A 216 7.15 -5.20 6.55
N VAL A 217 5.95 -4.84 7.01
CA VAL A 217 5.26 -3.61 6.62
C VAL A 217 4.73 -2.83 7.83
N LEU A 218 5.12 -1.57 7.92
CA LEU A 218 4.65 -0.59 8.88
C LEU A 218 3.79 0.49 8.19
N SER A 219 2.75 0.97 8.86
CA SER A 219 1.94 2.10 8.40
C SER A 219 1.96 3.25 9.40
N PHE A 220 2.01 4.48 8.89
CA PHE A 220 1.79 5.70 9.67
C PHE A 220 0.30 6.08 9.75
N GLU A 221 -0.56 5.42 8.98
CA GLU A 221 -2.01 5.68 8.88
C GLU A 221 -2.36 7.15 8.55
N LEU A 222 -1.57 7.74 7.63
CA LEU A 222 -1.74 9.13 7.16
C LEU A 222 -2.42 9.16 5.77
N ASP A 223 -3.71 8.93 5.74
CA ASP A 223 -4.52 8.74 4.54
C ASP A 223 -4.45 9.88 3.51
N TYR A 224 -4.26 11.10 3.98
CA TYR A 224 -4.32 12.32 3.15
C TYR A 224 -2.94 12.89 2.81
N SER A 225 -1.85 12.24 3.22
CA SER A 225 -0.49 12.75 3.07
C SER A 225 -0.12 13.11 1.63
N LEU A 226 -0.58 12.35 0.64
CA LEU A 226 -0.32 12.68 -0.77
C LEU A 226 -1.04 13.98 -1.19
N GLN A 227 -2.30 14.13 -0.82
CA GLN A 227 -3.10 15.32 -1.11
C GLN A 227 -2.52 16.56 -0.41
N GLU A 228 -2.20 16.42 0.87
CA GLU A 228 -1.56 17.47 1.67
C GLU A 228 -0.26 17.96 1.03
N CYS A 229 0.66 17.04 0.71
CA CYS A 229 1.96 17.38 0.14
C CYS A 229 1.86 17.88 -1.31
N LEU A 230 1.08 17.21 -2.16
CA LEU A 230 1.09 17.46 -3.61
C LEU A 230 0.15 18.59 -4.04
N ILE A 231 -1.01 18.74 -3.37
CA ILE A 231 -2.06 19.68 -3.78
C ILE A 231 -2.12 20.87 -2.85
N GLU A 232 -2.10 20.65 -1.54
CA GLU A 232 -2.32 21.70 -0.54
C GLU A 232 -1.03 22.39 -0.12
N GLY A 233 0.13 21.72 -0.24
CA GLY A 233 1.43 22.20 0.23
C GLY A 233 1.57 22.12 1.75
N ASP A 234 0.71 21.37 2.43
CA ASP A 234 0.79 21.11 3.87
C ASP A 234 1.84 20.03 4.17
N THR A 235 2.65 20.27 5.17
CA THR A 235 3.76 19.40 5.59
C THR A 235 3.51 18.76 6.96
N SER A 236 2.30 18.80 7.48
CA SER A 236 1.94 18.21 8.77
C SER A 236 2.20 16.70 8.80
N SER A 237 1.82 15.98 7.75
CA SER A 237 2.13 14.55 7.59
C SER A 237 3.62 14.25 7.61
N VAL A 238 4.44 15.14 7.04
CA VAL A 238 5.92 14.98 7.00
C VAL A 238 6.50 15.03 8.42
N TRP A 239 5.99 15.92 9.27
CA TRP A 239 6.40 15.99 10.67
C TRP A 239 6.04 14.70 11.43
N HIS A 240 4.84 14.14 11.19
CA HIS A 240 4.42 12.87 11.81
C HIS A 240 5.33 11.70 11.39
N VAL A 241 5.71 11.63 10.13
CA VAL A 241 6.66 10.63 9.61
C VAL A 241 8.02 10.78 10.30
N ALA A 242 8.58 12.00 10.36
CA ALA A 242 9.85 12.25 11.04
C ALA A 242 9.79 11.86 12.54
N LYS A 243 8.70 12.21 13.23
CA LYS A 243 8.51 11.85 14.66
C LYS A 243 8.36 10.36 14.88
N ALA A 244 7.71 9.65 13.96
CA ALA A 244 7.59 8.20 14.00
C ALA A 244 8.96 7.50 13.83
N ILE A 245 9.77 7.98 12.87
CA ILE A 245 11.13 7.45 12.64
C ILE A 245 12.03 7.76 13.85
N HIS A 246 11.93 8.96 14.43
CA HIS A 246 12.69 9.32 15.63
C HIS A 246 12.35 8.41 16.81
N LYS A 247 11.07 8.00 16.96
CA LYS A 247 10.67 6.99 17.95
C LYS A 247 11.27 5.61 17.67
N LEU A 248 11.44 5.22 16.40
CA LEU A 248 12.16 4.00 16.06
C LEU A 248 13.64 4.10 16.46
N GLU A 249 14.26 5.26 16.28
CA GLU A 249 15.65 5.48 16.71
C GLU A 249 15.82 5.36 18.23
N PHE A 250 14.83 5.75 19.02
CA PHE A 250 14.84 5.51 20.47
C PHE A 250 14.76 4.04 20.84
N ALA A 251 14.11 3.23 20.04
CA ALA A 251 13.95 1.80 20.31
C ALA A 251 15.11 0.95 19.75
N PHE A 252 15.67 1.31 18.59
CA PHE A 252 16.57 0.45 17.81
C PHE A 252 17.93 1.10 17.46
N GLY A 253 18.19 2.30 17.97
CA GLY A 253 19.43 3.06 17.71
C GLY A 253 19.33 4.03 16.54
N VAL A 254 20.22 5.02 16.54
CA VAL A 254 20.26 6.09 15.53
C VAL A 254 20.69 5.52 14.17
N ILE A 255 19.89 5.78 13.14
CA ILE A 255 20.16 5.28 11.78
C ILE A 255 21.32 6.08 11.17
N PRO A 256 22.42 5.42 10.79
CA PRO A 256 23.64 6.13 10.36
C PRO A 256 23.57 6.69 8.94
N ASN A 257 22.83 6.04 8.02
CA ASN A 257 22.77 6.44 6.63
C ASN A 257 21.35 6.84 6.27
N ILE A 258 21.14 8.06 5.75
CA ILE A 258 19.84 8.56 5.31
C ILE A 258 19.94 8.99 3.87
N ARG A 259 19.06 8.47 3.03
CA ARG A 259 18.88 8.87 1.63
C ARG A 259 17.45 9.28 1.41
N ALA A 260 17.25 10.47 0.86
CA ALA A 260 15.93 11.01 0.61
C ALA A 260 15.80 11.52 -0.83
N LYS A 261 14.67 11.21 -1.48
CA LYS A 261 14.33 11.73 -2.81
C LYS A 261 12.89 12.24 -2.81
N GLY A 262 12.74 13.50 -3.20
CA GLY A 262 11.50 14.25 -3.17
C GLY A 262 11.50 15.35 -2.11
N LEU A 263 10.57 16.29 -2.21
CA LEU A 263 10.50 17.46 -1.33
C LEU A 263 10.10 17.07 0.11
N ALA A 264 9.07 16.24 0.25
CA ALA A 264 8.59 15.79 1.56
C ALA A 264 9.63 14.90 2.25
N SER A 265 10.25 13.98 1.51
CA SER A 265 11.30 13.09 2.01
C SER A 265 12.55 13.83 2.47
N THR A 266 13.01 14.82 1.71
CA THR A 266 14.15 15.65 2.11
C THR A 266 13.83 16.43 3.39
N LYS A 267 12.62 17.01 3.46
CA LYS A 267 12.16 17.75 4.63
C LYS A 267 11.98 16.80 5.86
N ALA A 268 11.50 15.58 5.66
CA ALA A 268 11.43 14.58 6.74
C ALA A 268 12.83 14.25 7.30
N ALA A 269 13.82 14.08 6.42
CA ALA A 269 15.20 13.83 6.83
C ALA A 269 15.81 15.02 7.61
N GLU A 270 15.54 16.25 7.18
CA GLU A 270 15.96 17.46 7.89
C GLU A 270 15.30 17.57 9.27
N LEU A 271 13.97 17.34 9.36
CA LEU A 271 13.24 17.33 10.61
C LEU A 271 13.75 16.25 11.57
N LEU A 272 14.00 15.05 11.07
CA LEU A 272 14.56 13.96 11.84
C LEU A 272 15.94 14.31 12.41
N ASN A 273 16.78 14.99 11.62
CA ASN A 273 18.07 15.46 12.09
C ASN A 273 17.95 16.54 13.17
N ASN A 274 16.99 17.46 13.03
CA ASN A 274 16.72 18.50 14.03
C ASN A 274 16.16 17.87 15.33
N MET A 275 15.24 16.92 15.24
CA MET A 275 14.71 16.18 16.40
C MET A 275 15.83 15.45 17.17
N GLN A 276 16.81 14.88 16.45
CA GLN A 276 17.98 14.25 17.07
C GLN A 276 18.89 15.24 17.80
N LEU A 277 18.92 16.50 17.36
CA LEU A 277 19.68 17.57 18.05
C LEU A 277 18.93 18.09 19.28
N GLU A 278 17.61 18.19 19.23
CA GLU A 278 16.76 18.68 20.33
C GLU A 278 16.54 17.63 21.43
N ASP A 279 16.33 16.38 21.04
CA ASP A 279 16.04 15.23 21.92
C ASP A 279 16.93 14.05 21.53
N PRO A 280 18.23 14.09 21.91
CA PRO A 280 19.20 13.12 21.44
C PRO A 280 18.92 11.72 22.01
N VAL A 281 18.95 10.73 21.15
CA VAL A 281 18.92 9.32 21.55
C VAL A 281 20.22 8.98 22.28
N ASN A 282 20.11 8.49 23.52
CA ASN A 282 21.25 8.17 24.36
C ASN A 282 21.96 6.91 23.85
N MET A 283 23.13 7.11 23.22
CA MET A 283 23.92 6.04 22.60
C MET A 283 24.71 5.20 23.61
N ASP A 284 24.94 5.70 24.83
CA ASP A 284 25.82 5.06 25.82
C ASP A 284 25.34 3.69 26.32
N ASN A 285 24.03 3.42 26.21
CA ASN A 285 23.41 2.16 26.63
C ASN A 285 22.87 1.31 25.46
N MET A 286 22.96 1.80 24.23
CA MET A 286 22.49 1.09 23.05
C MET A 286 23.69 0.49 22.31
N GLY A 287 23.55 -0.76 21.90
CA GLY A 287 24.53 -1.43 21.02
C GLY A 287 24.59 -0.78 19.63
N MET A 288 25.11 -1.51 18.67
CA MET A 288 25.08 -1.08 17.27
C MET A 288 23.63 -0.89 16.80
N PRO A 289 23.34 0.13 15.97
CA PRO A 289 22.00 0.34 15.43
C PRO A 289 21.51 -0.90 14.65
N GLU A 290 20.25 -1.26 14.86
CA GLU A 290 19.64 -2.41 14.16
C GLU A 290 19.29 -2.07 12.71
N ILE A 291 19.04 -0.79 12.40
CA ILE A 291 18.74 -0.30 11.05
C ILE A 291 19.98 0.41 10.49
N ASP A 292 20.52 -0.10 9.39
CA ASP A 292 21.75 0.43 8.78
C ASP A 292 21.49 1.64 7.88
N THR A 293 20.37 1.64 7.16
CA THR A 293 20.07 2.67 6.15
C THR A 293 18.57 2.99 6.14
N LEU A 294 18.28 4.28 6.09
CA LEU A 294 16.96 4.83 5.86
C LEU A 294 16.88 5.38 4.43
N ILE A 295 15.92 4.92 3.64
CA ILE A 295 15.61 5.45 2.31
C ILE A 295 14.21 6.06 2.35
N LEU A 296 14.10 7.35 2.10
CA LEU A 296 12.85 8.10 2.05
C LEU A 296 12.52 8.45 0.59
N LEU A 297 11.33 8.08 0.14
CA LEU A 297 10.86 8.35 -1.21
C LEU A 297 9.48 9.02 -1.20
N ASP A 298 9.36 10.13 -1.93
CA ASP A 298 8.04 10.72 -2.19
C ASP A 298 7.33 9.94 -3.28
N ARG A 299 6.03 9.80 -3.13
CA ARG A 299 5.21 9.20 -4.20
C ARG A 299 5.27 9.98 -5.51
N GLU A 300 5.47 11.31 -5.44
CA GLU A 300 5.63 12.18 -6.61
C GLU A 300 6.80 11.76 -7.51
N VAL A 301 7.83 11.12 -6.96
CA VAL A 301 8.99 10.64 -7.72
C VAL A 301 8.60 9.55 -8.73
N ASP A 302 7.60 8.75 -8.38
CA ASP A 302 7.08 7.67 -9.22
C ASP A 302 5.55 7.61 -9.15
N MET A 303 4.89 8.44 -9.92
CA MET A 303 3.43 8.40 -10.11
C MET A 303 2.99 7.43 -11.22
N VAL A 304 3.94 6.87 -11.97
CA VAL A 304 3.68 5.93 -13.05
C VAL A 304 3.27 4.57 -12.48
N THR A 305 4.04 4.03 -11.55
CA THR A 305 3.81 2.70 -10.97
C THR A 305 2.40 2.49 -10.40
N PRO A 306 1.81 3.40 -9.58
CA PRO A 306 0.45 3.19 -9.08
C PRO A 306 -0.64 3.21 -10.16
N MET A 307 -0.37 3.82 -11.33
CA MET A 307 -1.35 3.88 -12.42
C MET A 307 -1.42 2.57 -13.20
N CYS A 308 -0.41 1.71 -13.11
CA CYS A 308 -0.38 0.40 -13.76
C CYS A 308 -1.25 -0.62 -13.01
N SER A 309 -1.79 -1.60 -13.72
CA SER A 309 -2.54 -2.71 -13.13
C SER A 309 -1.59 -3.69 -12.46
N GLN A 310 -1.78 -3.94 -11.18
CA GLN A 310 -0.99 -4.90 -10.41
C GLN A 310 -1.33 -6.34 -10.84
N LEU A 311 -0.32 -7.20 -10.97
CA LEU A 311 -0.50 -8.58 -11.47
C LEU A 311 -0.12 -9.66 -10.45
N THR A 312 0.46 -9.28 -9.31
CA THR A 312 0.70 -10.20 -8.20
C THR A 312 -0.63 -10.56 -7.51
N TYR A 313 -0.68 -11.67 -6.82
CA TYR A 313 -1.90 -12.13 -6.15
C TYR A 313 -2.40 -11.14 -5.10
N GLU A 314 -1.51 -10.64 -4.22
CA GLU A 314 -1.84 -9.59 -3.24
C GLU A 314 -2.25 -8.29 -3.92
N GLY A 315 -1.52 -7.88 -4.96
CA GLY A 315 -1.83 -6.68 -5.73
C GLY A 315 -3.18 -6.75 -6.43
N LEU A 316 -3.55 -7.88 -7.02
CA LEU A 316 -4.87 -8.09 -7.63
C LEU A 316 -6.00 -8.11 -6.58
N LEU A 317 -5.76 -8.75 -5.42
CA LEU A 317 -6.72 -8.72 -4.32
C LEU A 317 -6.97 -7.28 -3.84
N ASP A 318 -5.90 -6.49 -3.68
CA ASP A 318 -5.99 -5.10 -3.27
C ASP A 318 -6.69 -4.24 -4.34
N GLU A 319 -6.38 -4.46 -5.61
CA GLU A 319 -6.98 -3.71 -6.73
C GLU A 319 -8.49 -3.98 -6.91
N MET A 320 -8.94 -5.23 -6.71
CA MET A 320 -10.32 -5.66 -6.97
C MET A 320 -11.21 -5.66 -5.74
N LEU A 321 -10.66 -5.95 -4.57
CA LEU A 321 -11.41 -6.16 -3.33
C LEU A 321 -11.04 -5.17 -2.23
N GLU A 322 -9.96 -4.39 -2.40
CA GLU A 322 -9.39 -3.45 -1.43
C GLU A 322 -9.03 -4.09 -0.09
N ILE A 323 -7.74 -4.28 0.14
CA ILE A 323 -7.23 -4.82 1.40
C ILE A 323 -7.25 -3.72 2.47
N HIS A 324 -8.05 -3.92 3.51
CA HIS A 324 -8.12 -3.00 4.63
C HIS A 324 -7.63 -3.68 5.92
N ASN A 325 -6.57 -3.13 6.52
CA ASN A 325 -6.02 -3.64 7.78
C ASN A 325 -5.74 -5.16 7.74
N GLY A 326 -5.07 -5.63 6.68
CA GLY A 326 -4.70 -7.03 6.48
C GLY A 326 -5.90 -7.98 6.31
N SER A 327 -7.00 -7.50 5.73
CA SER A 327 -8.19 -8.31 5.44
C SER A 327 -8.99 -7.74 4.28
N VAL A 328 -9.71 -8.61 3.57
CA VAL A 328 -10.70 -8.24 2.55
C VAL A 328 -12.11 -8.60 3.01
N GLU A 329 -13.11 -7.82 2.56
CA GLU A 329 -14.51 -8.13 2.75
C GLU A 329 -15.10 -8.65 1.43
N VAL A 330 -15.56 -9.90 1.44
CA VAL A 330 -16.12 -10.57 0.27
C VAL A 330 -17.52 -11.08 0.54
N ASP A 331 -18.34 -11.20 -0.50
CA ASP A 331 -19.63 -11.86 -0.38
C ASP A 331 -19.45 -13.34 0.00
N ALA A 332 -20.25 -13.84 0.92
CA ALA A 332 -20.20 -15.22 1.40
C ALA A 332 -20.38 -16.24 0.27
N SER A 333 -21.06 -15.88 -0.81
CA SER A 333 -21.23 -16.70 -2.00
C SER A 333 -19.89 -17.02 -2.69
N ILE A 334 -18.93 -16.09 -2.67
CA ILE A 334 -17.58 -16.29 -3.21
C ILE A 334 -16.85 -17.38 -2.42
N MET A 335 -17.11 -17.49 -1.11
CA MET A 335 -16.50 -18.46 -0.21
C MET A 335 -17.32 -19.77 -0.12
N GLY A 336 -18.19 -20.05 -1.09
CA GLY A 336 -18.98 -21.27 -1.16
C GLY A 336 -20.11 -21.38 -0.13
N ALA A 337 -20.44 -20.32 0.60
CA ALA A 337 -21.56 -20.32 1.54
C ALA A 337 -22.90 -20.04 0.83
N GLN A 338 -23.97 -20.73 1.26
CA GLN A 338 -25.31 -20.64 0.64
C GLN A 338 -26.07 -19.34 1.03
N GLN A 339 -25.44 -18.37 1.69
CA GLN A 339 -26.06 -17.12 2.15
C GLN A 339 -25.64 -15.96 1.26
N ASP A 340 -26.46 -15.64 0.26
CA ASP A 340 -26.24 -14.47 -0.60
C ASP A 340 -26.41 -13.16 0.19
N GLY A 341 -25.51 -12.20 -0.07
CA GLY A 341 -25.58 -10.84 0.48
C GLY A 341 -25.01 -10.68 1.90
N LYS A 342 -24.41 -11.73 2.49
CA LYS A 342 -23.66 -11.58 3.74
C LYS A 342 -22.18 -11.40 3.45
N MET A 343 -21.62 -10.26 3.88
CA MET A 343 -20.20 -10.01 3.77
C MET A 343 -19.40 -10.82 4.81
N VAL A 344 -18.33 -11.45 4.37
CA VAL A 344 -17.39 -12.22 5.20
C VAL A 344 -16.04 -11.53 5.14
N LYS A 345 -15.43 -11.35 6.30
CA LYS A 345 -14.10 -10.79 6.42
C LYS A 345 -13.06 -11.90 6.36
N VAL A 346 -12.17 -11.84 5.37
CA VAL A 346 -11.10 -12.82 5.15
C VAL A 346 -9.77 -12.18 5.53
N PRO A 347 -9.04 -12.71 6.54
CA PRO A 347 -7.73 -12.21 6.91
C PRO A 347 -6.69 -12.57 5.84
N LEU A 348 -5.83 -11.59 5.51
CA LEU A 348 -4.73 -11.68 4.55
C LEU A 348 -3.47 -11.09 5.19
N ASN A 349 -2.71 -11.90 5.91
CA ASN A 349 -1.46 -11.50 6.57
C ASN A 349 -0.55 -12.71 6.79
N SER A 350 0.67 -12.48 7.26
CA SER A 350 1.71 -13.51 7.47
C SER A 350 1.36 -14.59 8.50
N SER A 351 0.22 -14.51 9.19
CA SER A 351 -0.28 -15.61 10.04
C SER A 351 -0.76 -16.78 9.18
N ASP A 352 -1.23 -16.53 7.96
CA ASP A 352 -1.55 -17.54 6.96
C ASP A 352 -0.28 -17.91 6.17
N LYS A 353 0.22 -19.13 6.38
CA LYS A 353 1.46 -19.62 5.76
C LYS A 353 1.34 -19.77 4.25
N LEU A 354 0.17 -20.17 3.77
CA LEU A 354 -0.06 -20.31 2.34
C LEU A 354 -0.10 -18.93 1.69
N TYR A 355 -0.80 -17.97 2.30
CA TYR A 355 -0.82 -16.60 1.82
C TYR A 355 0.58 -16.02 1.72
N LYS A 356 1.40 -16.17 2.77
CA LYS A 356 2.81 -15.72 2.78
C LYS A 356 3.64 -16.29 1.62
N GLU A 357 3.35 -17.53 1.19
CA GLU A 357 4.06 -18.19 0.10
C GLU A 357 3.59 -17.72 -1.29
N ILE A 358 2.29 -17.40 -1.44
CA ILE A 358 1.69 -17.12 -2.77
C ILE A 358 1.43 -15.63 -3.03
N ARG A 359 1.46 -14.76 -2.04
CA ARG A 359 1.03 -13.36 -2.15
C ARG A 359 1.80 -12.55 -3.20
N ASP A 360 3.09 -12.84 -3.35
CA ASP A 360 4.00 -12.13 -4.26
C ASP A 360 4.09 -12.76 -5.65
N LEU A 361 3.40 -13.88 -5.88
CA LEU A 361 3.40 -14.58 -7.16
C LEU A 361 2.32 -14.03 -8.09
N ASN A 362 2.55 -14.15 -9.40
CA ASN A 362 1.53 -13.85 -10.40
C ASN A 362 0.37 -14.86 -10.32
N LEU A 363 -0.85 -14.42 -10.64
CA LEU A 363 -2.07 -15.22 -10.45
C LEU A 363 -2.02 -16.61 -11.12
N HIS A 364 -1.43 -16.72 -12.31
CA HIS A 364 -1.32 -18.01 -13.01
C HIS A 364 -0.45 -19.02 -12.24
N VAL A 365 0.65 -18.54 -11.62
CA VAL A 365 1.53 -19.36 -10.77
C VAL A 365 0.80 -19.76 -9.49
N VAL A 366 0.06 -18.84 -8.88
CA VAL A 366 -0.76 -19.09 -7.68
C VAL A 366 -1.73 -20.24 -7.93
N VAL A 367 -2.45 -20.21 -9.06
CA VAL A 367 -3.39 -21.28 -9.43
C VAL A 367 -2.68 -22.64 -9.51
N GLN A 368 -1.48 -22.71 -10.09
CA GLN A 368 -0.69 -23.94 -10.18
C GLN A 368 -0.23 -24.42 -8.80
N VAL A 369 0.33 -23.54 -7.96
CA VAL A 369 0.81 -23.88 -6.61
C VAL A 369 -0.33 -24.38 -5.72
N VAL A 370 -1.46 -23.67 -5.72
CA VAL A 370 -2.62 -24.03 -4.91
C VAL A 370 -3.21 -25.37 -5.37
N HIS A 371 -3.29 -25.62 -6.69
CA HIS A 371 -3.73 -26.89 -7.24
C HIS A 371 -2.80 -28.06 -6.85
N GLN A 372 -1.48 -27.88 -6.96
CA GLN A 372 -0.50 -28.89 -6.53
C GLN A 372 -0.64 -29.24 -5.05
N LYS A 373 -0.78 -28.21 -4.18
CA LYS A 373 -0.99 -28.42 -2.74
C LYS A 373 -2.31 -29.15 -2.43
N ALA A 374 -3.40 -28.76 -3.10
CA ALA A 374 -4.70 -29.42 -2.95
C ALA A 374 -4.63 -30.90 -3.34
N THR A 375 -3.98 -31.20 -4.49
CA THR A 375 -3.80 -32.57 -4.97
C THR A 375 -2.93 -33.40 -4.03
N SER A 376 -1.84 -32.86 -3.50
CA SER A 376 -0.97 -33.52 -2.53
C SER A 376 -1.73 -33.91 -1.27
N ILE A 377 -2.57 -33.01 -0.74
CA ILE A 377 -3.38 -33.31 0.46
C ILE A 377 -4.47 -34.33 0.18
N GLN A 378 -5.08 -34.34 -1.01
CA GLN A 378 -6.03 -35.37 -1.40
C GLN A 378 -5.39 -36.74 -1.50
N GLN A 379 -4.16 -36.86 -2.02
CA GLN A 379 -3.39 -38.09 -2.05
C GLN A 379 -3.05 -38.57 -0.64
N ASP A 380 -2.56 -37.70 0.24
CA ASP A 380 -2.32 -37.99 1.65
C ASP A 380 -3.59 -38.49 2.37
N TYR A 381 -4.77 -37.90 2.04
CA TYR A 381 -6.05 -38.33 2.60
C TYR A 381 -6.44 -39.73 2.15
N ALA A 382 -6.25 -40.06 0.88
CA ALA A 382 -6.52 -41.38 0.33
C ALA A 382 -5.58 -42.44 0.96
N GLU A 383 -4.32 -42.11 1.20
CA GLU A 383 -3.31 -42.95 1.81
C GLU A 383 -3.61 -43.24 3.29
N VAL A 384 -4.00 -42.20 4.06
CA VAL A 384 -4.40 -42.38 5.48
C VAL A 384 -5.68 -43.21 5.61
N LYS A 385 -6.63 -43.07 4.66
CA LYS A 385 -7.87 -43.85 4.65
C LYS A 385 -7.65 -45.31 4.29
N SER A 386 -6.64 -45.60 3.45
CA SER A 386 -6.28 -46.98 3.05
C SER A 386 -5.43 -47.70 4.08
N THR A 387 -4.68 -46.99 4.90
CA THR A 387 -3.75 -47.55 5.89
C THR A 387 -4.41 -47.52 7.28
N ASN A 388 -4.81 -48.66 7.75
CA ASN A 388 -5.46 -48.85 9.07
C ASN A 388 -4.47 -48.64 10.24
N THR A 389 -3.71 -47.57 10.24
CA THR A 389 -2.57 -47.31 11.14
C THR A 389 -2.97 -46.47 12.36
N GLN A 390 -2.98 -47.11 13.51
CA GLN A 390 -3.33 -46.56 14.85
C GLN A 390 -2.21 -45.69 15.48
N SER A 391 -1.38 -44.98 14.72
CA SER A 391 -0.35 -44.10 15.30
C SER A 391 -0.89 -42.71 15.57
N VAL A 392 -0.96 -42.31 16.85
CA VAL A 392 -1.43 -41.02 17.34
C VAL A 392 -0.64 -39.83 16.72
N SER A 393 0.67 -40.04 16.45
CA SER A 393 1.50 -39.00 15.79
C SER A 393 1.09 -38.76 14.35
N LYS A 394 0.73 -39.82 13.59
CA LYS A 394 0.21 -39.67 12.21
C LYS A 394 -1.17 -39.01 12.21
N LEU A 395 -2.02 -39.32 13.20
CA LEU A 395 -3.34 -38.70 13.36
C LEU A 395 -3.20 -37.19 13.67
N LYS A 396 -2.26 -36.82 14.55
CA LYS A 396 -1.98 -35.38 14.87
C LYS A 396 -1.44 -34.64 13.66
N GLY A 397 -0.57 -35.24 12.86
CA GLY A 397 -0.10 -34.69 11.59
C GLY A 397 -1.21 -34.51 10.57
N PHE A 398 -2.14 -35.47 10.51
CA PHE A 398 -3.31 -35.40 9.64
C PHE A 398 -4.30 -34.29 10.03
N VAL A 399 -4.64 -34.18 11.34
CA VAL A 399 -5.51 -33.08 11.83
C VAL A 399 -4.91 -31.72 11.52
N LYS A 400 -3.58 -31.57 11.65
CA LYS A 400 -2.89 -30.31 11.26
C LYS A 400 -3.01 -30.00 9.77
N ARG A 401 -2.98 -31.04 8.90
CA ARG A 401 -3.18 -30.89 7.44
C ARG A 401 -4.64 -30.63 7.07
N LEU A 402 -5.60 -31.14 7.85
CA LEU A 402 -7.03 -30.81 7.68
C LEU A 402 -7.30 -29.32 7.93
N HIS A 403 -6.61 -28.68 8.89
CA HIS A 403 -6.69 -27.23 9.08
C HIS A 403 -6.17 -26.47 7.86
N SER A 404 -5.10 -26.93 7.22
CA SER A 404 -4.59 -26.30 6.00
C SER A 404 -5.51 -26.44 4.78
N LEU A 405 -6.42 -27.44 4.76
CA LEU A 405 -7.43 -27.53 3.70
C LEU A 405 -8.40 -26.34 3.68
N THR A 406 -8.77 -25.82 4.85
CA THR A 406 -9.64 -24.64 4.94
C THR A 406 -8.95 -23.38 4.42
N GLU A 407 -7.64 -23.24 4.70
CA GLU A 407 -6.82 -22.16 4.16
C GLU A 407 -6.68 -22.27 2.64
N ILE A 408 -6.40 -23.49 2.13
CA ILE A 408 -6.30 -23.75 0.69
C ILE A 408 -7.63 -23.48 -0.01
N ALA A 409 -8.75 -23.98 0.51
CA ALA A 409 -10.07 -23.75 -0.07
C ALA A 409 -10.36 -22.24 -0.19
N ARG A 410 -10.05 -21.47 0.85
CA ARG A 410 -10.20 -20.01 0.85
C ARG A 410 -9.43 -19.35 -0.29
N HIS A 411 -8.16 -19.73 -0.48
CA HIS A 411 -7.34 -19.16 -1.56
C HIS A 411 -7.73 -19.68 -2.94
N VAL A 412 -8.29 -20.90 -3.05
CA VAL A 412 -8.90 -21.39 -4.31
C VAL A 412 -10.07 -20.50 -4.70
N ASP A 413 -10.97 -20.23 -3.76
CA ASP A 413 -12.18 -19.43 -4.02
C ASP A 413 -11.81 -17.99 -4.41
N LEU A 414 -10.87 -17.37 -3.68
CA LEU A 414 -10.36 -16.03 -4.01
C LEU A 414 -9.65 -15.99 -5.36
N ALA A 415 -8.78 -16.97 -5.66
CA ALA A 415 -8.07 -17.02 -6.93
C ALA A 415 -9.03 -17.24 -8.11
N GLN A 416 -10.09 -18.06 -7.93
CA GLN A 416 -11.11 -18.26 -8.94
C GLN A 416 -11.94 -16.99 -9.17
N HIS A 417 -12.23 -16.25 -8.10
CA HIS A 417 -12.90 -14.95 -8.20
C HIS A 417 -12.04 -13.96 -9.00
N LEU A 418 -10.76 -13.80 -8.64
CA LEU A 418 -9.83 -12.94 -9.39
C LEU A 418 -9.69 -13.35 -10.86
N LYS A 419 -9.63 -14.66 -11.14
CA LYS A 419 -9.56 -15.19 -12.50
C LYS A 419 -10.73 -14.69 -13.34
N SER A 420 -11.93 -14.64 -12.79
CA SER A 420 -13.13 -14.15 -13.49
C SER A 420 -13.03 -12.67 -13.93
N PHE A 421 -12.19 -11.86 -13.25
CA PHE A 421 -11.90 -10.49 -13.64
C PHE A 421 -10.77 -10.39 -14.67
N VAL A 422 -9.68 -11.12 -14.42
CA VAL A 422 -8.49 -11.10 -15.26
C VAL A 422 -8.76 -11.66 -16.66
N GLU A 423 -9.65 -12.66 -16.79
CA GLU A 423 -10.05 -13.25 -18.09
C GLU A 423 -10.96 -12.35 -18.95
N LYS A 424 -11.42 -11.21 -18.40
CA LYS A 424 -12.24 -10.27 -19.21
C LYS A 424 -11.39 -9.64 -20.33
N PRO A 425 -11.90 -9.61 -21.58
CA PRO A 425 -11.18 -8.96 -22.69
C PRO A 425 -10.82 -7.49 -22.41
N SER A 426 -11.66 -6.77 -21.64
CA SER A 426 -11.41 -5.38 -21.25
C SER A 426 -10.18 -5.24 -20.33
N PHE A 427 -9.94 -6.22 -19.43
CA PHE A 427 -8.76 -6.22 -18.57
C PHE A 427 -7.49 -6.41 -19.41
N HIS A 428 -7.48 -7.41 -20.32
CA HIS A 428 -6.35 -7.66 -21.19
C HIS A 428 -6.04 -6.46 -22.10
N ALA A 429 -7.07 -5.89 -22.74
CA ALA A 429 -6.90 -4.71 -23.57
C ALA A 429 -6.29 -3.54 -22.79
N ARG A 430 -6.72 -3.33 -21.55
CA ARG A 430 -6.16 -2.29 -20.68
C ARG A 430 -4.68 -2.53 -20.39
N VAL A 431 -4.30 -3.75 -19.97
CA VAL A 431 -2.89 -4.09 -19.65
C VAL A 431 -2.00 -3.91 -20.89
N VAL A 432 -2.46 -4.31 -22.07
CA VAL A 432 -1.72 -4.09 -23.33
C VAL A 432 -1.52 -2.60 -23.60
N ILE A 433 -2.56 -1.78 -23.40
CA ILE A 433 -2.44 -0.32 -23.58
C ILE A 433 -1.50 0.31 -22.53
N GLU A 434 -1.55 -0.15 -21.29
CA GLU A 434 -0.60 0.28 -20.24
C GLU A 434 0.85 0.02 -20.67
N GLN A 435 1.16 -1.17 -21.20
CA GLN A 435 2.49 -1.52 -21.71
C GLN A 435 2.90 -0.62 -22.89
N MET A 436 2.02 -0.44 -23.89
CA MET A 436 2.30 0.46 -25.01
C MET A 436 2.58 1.90 -24.55
N ILE A 437 1.89 2.39 -23.52
CA ILE A 437 2.13 3.73 -22.97
C ILE A 437 3.49 3.79 -22.27
N LEU A 438 3.87 2.76 -21.49
CA LEU A 438 5.15 2.69 -20.78
C LEU A 438 6.34 2.63 -21.75
N GLU A 439 6.21 1.93 -22.87
CA GLU A 439 7.20 1.83 -23.95
C GLU A 439 7.21 3.07 -24.87
N VAL A 440 6.23 3.98 -24.70
CA VAL A 440 6.02 5.17 -25.55
C VAL A 440 5.79 4.76 -27.02
N GLU A 441 5.07 3.67 -27.21
CA GLU A 441 4.71 3.18 -28.53
C GLU A 441 3.29 3.61 -28.94
N ASN A 442 3.09 3.84 -30.24
CA ASN A 442 1.78 4.03 -30.88
C ASN A 442 0.83 4.98 -30.11
N TYR A 443 1.30 6.21 -29.82
CA TYR A 443 0.52 7.23 -29.12
C TYR A 443 -0.94 7.35 -29.59
N GLU A 444 -1.16 7.34 -30.92
CA GLU A 444 -2.51 7.47 -31.50
C GLU A 444 -3.43 6.29 -31.13
N THR A 445 -2.89 5.08 -31.04
CA THR A 445 -3.66 3.89 -30.60
C THR A 445 -4.03 4.01 -29.13
N CYS A 446 -3.10 4.42 -28.26
CA CYS A 446 -3.34 4.64 -26.83
C CYS A 446 -4.38 5.75 -26.61
N PHE A 447 -4.24 6.86 -27.34
CA PHE A 447 -5.17 7.98 -27.27
C PHE A 447 -6.59 7.56 -27.69
N LYS A 448 -6.72 6.84 -28.82
CA LYS A 448 -8.00 6.34 -29.32
C LYS A 448 -8.65 5.34 -28.34
N TYR A 449 -7.88 4.49 -27.70
CA TYR A 449 -8.42 3.59 -26.68
C TYR A 449 -8.99 4.37 -25.48
N ILE A 450 -8.31 5.43 -25.01
CA ILE A 450 -8.84 6.30 -23.95
C ILE A 450 -10.13 6.97 -24.38
N GLU A 451 -10.22 7.44 -25.63
CA GLU A 451 -11.44 8.00 -26.21
C GLU A 451 -12.57 6.97 -26.23
N ASP A 452 -12.30 5.75 -26.67
CA ASP A 452 -13.28 4.65 -26.74
C ASP A 452 -13.84 4.29 -25.35
N ILE A 453 -13.03 4.22 -24.31
CA ILE A 453 -13.50 3.91 -22.96
C ILE A 453 -14.28 5.07 -22.32
N ILE A 454 -13.97 6.33 -22.64
CA ILE A 454 -14.77 7.49 -22.25
C ILE A 454 -16.17 7.39 -22.89
N GLN A 455 -16.25 7.09 -24.17
CA GLN A 455 -17.52 6.95 -24.90
C GLN A 455 -18.36 5.78 -24.39
N LYS A 456 -17.72 4.70 -23.95
CA LYS A 456 -18.38 3.55 -23.31
C LYS A 456 -18.80 3.82 -21.87
N GLN A 457 -18.44 4.97 -21.30
CA GLN A 457 -18.71 5.32 -19.91
C GLN A 457 -18.16 4.28 -18.91
N GLU A 458 -16.93 3.80 -19.16
CA GLU A 458 -16.17 3.01 -18.17
C GLU A 458 -15.96 3.82 -16.89
N SER A 459 -15.51 3.20 -15.80
CA SER A 459 -15.31 3.95 -14.55
C SER A 459 -14.36 5.13 -14.74
N ILE A 460 -14.66 6.25 -14.11
CA ILE A 460 -13.84 7.46 -14.21
C ILE A 460 -12.41 7.20 -13.72
N GLU A 461 -12.23 6.35 -12.71
CA GLU A 461 -10.93 5.96 -12.19
C GLU A 461 -10.09 5.26 -13.26
N THR A 462 -10.69 4.33 -14.03
CA THR A 462 -9.98 3.63 -15.13
C THR A 462 -9.54 4.61 -16.21
N VAL A 463 -10.41 5.54 -16.59
CA VAL A 463 -10.07 6.58 -17.60
C VAL A 463 -8.94 7.47 -17.09
N LEU A 464 -9.02 7.92 -15.84
CA LEU A 464 -8.03 8.81 -15.26
C LEU A 464 -6.66 8.13 -15.10
N ARG A 465 -6.61 6.85 -14.72
CA ARG A 465 -5.35 6.10 -14.62
C ARG A 465 -4.60 6.08 -15.95
N LEU A 466 -5.26 5.72 -17.04
CA LEU A 466 -4.64 5.70 -18.38
C LEU A 466 -4.30 7.11 -18.88
N LEU A 467 -5.13 8.10 -18.59
CA LEU A 467 -4.88 9.49 -18.94
C LEU A 467 -3.66 10.06 -18.23
N VAL A 468 -3.54 9.80 -16.92
CA VAL A 468 -2.38 10.18 -16.11
C VAL A 468 -1.12 9.48 -16.61
N LEU A 469 -1.20 8.16 -16.85
CA LEU A 469 -0.09 7.37 -17.35
C LEU A 469 0.43 7.93 -18.70
N LEU A 470 -0.49 8.18 -19.65
CA LEU A 470 -0.15 8.76 -20.95
C LEU A 470 0.45 10.17 -20.81
N SER A 471 -0.07 11.00 -19.88
CA SER A 471 0.45 12.33 -19.62
C SER A 471 1.86 12.30 -19.02
N LEU A 472 2.12 11.42 -18.06
CA LEU A 472 3.42 11.33 -17.37
C LEU A 472 4.53 10.83 -18.31
N THR A 473 4.28 9.79 -19.07
CA THR A 473 5.27 9.19 -19.98
C THR A 473 5.62 10.11 -21.16
N ASN A 474 4.69 10.96 -21.59
CA ASN A 474 4.87 11.88 -22.70
C ASN A 474 5.20 13.34 -22.29
N ALA A 475 5.46 13.61 -20.98
CA ALA A 475 5.64 14.95 -20.41
C ALA A 475 4.45 15.88 -20.68
N GLY A 476 3.26 15.34 -20.76
CA GLY A 476 2.00 16.02 -21.03
C GLY A 476 1.36 15.59 -22.37
N LEU A 477 0.16 16.08 -22.61
CA LEU A 477 -0.61 15.83 -23.82
C LEU A 477 -0.48 17.00 -24.81
N PRO A 478 -0.43 16.76 -26.13
CA PRO A 478 -0.54 17.83 -27.12
C PRO A 478 -1.77 18.69 -26.83
N LYS A 479 -1.63 20.00 -26.93
CA LYS A 479 -2.68 20.98 -26.54
C LYS A 479 -4.07 20.62 -27.11
N LYS A 480 -4.13 20.24 -28.40
CA LYS A 480 -5.39 19.85 -29.06
C LYS A 480 -6.03 18.63 -28.40
N ASN A 481 -5.23 17.63 -28.07
CA ASN A 481 -5.70 16.37 -27.46
C ASN A 481 -6.09 16.59 -25.98
N PHE A 482 -5.35 17.41 -25.25
CA PHE A 482 -5.70 17.81 -23.88
C PHE A 482 -7.05 18.53 -23.84
N ASP A 483 -7.25 19.57 -24.65
CA ASP A 483 -8.49 20.34 -24.67
C ASP A 483 -9.68 19.50 -25.17
N TYR A 484 -9.44 18.53 -26.04
CA TYR A 484 -10.42 17.57 -26.53
C TYR A 484 -10.86 16.60 -25.43
N LEU A 485 -9.93 15.84 -24.82
CA LEU A 485 -10.25 14.88 -23.75
C LEU A 485 -10.92 15.53 -22.55
N ARG A 486 -10.48 16.76 -22.17
CA ARG A 486 -11.14 17.52 -21.12
C ARG A 486 -12.62 17.75 -21.40
N ARG A 487 -12.98 18.09 -22.63
CA ARG A 487 -14.38 18.25 -23.05
C ARG A 487 -15.15 16.93 -23.03
N GLU A 488 -14.54 15.88 -23.57
CA GLU A 488 -15.16 14.54 -23.62
C GLU A 488 -15.44 14.00 -22.21
N ILE A 489 -14.52 14.15 -21.27
CA ILE A 489 -14.73 13.76 -19.87
C ILE A 489 -15.91 14.54 -19.26
N LEU A 490 -15.97 15.87 -19.44
CA LEU A 490 -17.05 16.69 -18.89
C LEU A 490 -18.41 16.37 -19.55
N HIS A 491 -18.44 16.04 -20.83
CA HIS A 491 -19.66 15.65 -21.54
C HIS A 491 -20.19 14.27 -21.10
N ASN A 492 -19.31 13.31 -20.88
CA ASN A 492 -19.72 11.93 -20.61
C ASN A 492 -19.93 11.65 -19.10
N TYR A 493 -19.14 12.30 -18.22
CA TYR A 493 -19.17 12.06 -16.77
C TYR A 493 -19.83 13.19 -15.97
N GLY A 494 -20.04 14.36 -16.57
CA GLY A 494 -20.68 15.51 -15.95
C GLY A 494 -19.73 16.63 -15.59
N PHE A 495 -20.29 17.85 -15.48
CA PHE A 495 -19.53 19.07 -15.20
C PHE A 495 -19.01 19.16 -13.76
N GLU A 496 -19.51 18.35 -12.85
CA GLU A 496 -18.98 18.20 -11.49
C GLU A 496 -17.53 17.75 -11.46
N HIS A 497 -17.03 17.13 -12.52
CA HIS A 497 -15.62 16.73 -12.65
C HIS A 497 -14.68 17.86 -13.10
N MET A 498 -15.17 19.11 -13.23
CA MET A 498 -14.32 20.23 -13.64
C MET A 498 -13.25 20.55 -12.59
N SER A 499 -13.59 20.52 -11.31
CA SER A 499 -12.65 20.71 -10.19
C SER A 499 -11.63 19.57 -10.10
N LEU A 500 -12.04 18.34 -10.37
CA LEU A 500 -11.14 17.20 -10.45
C LEU A 500 -10.06 17.41 -11.51
N LEU A 501 -10.44 17.78 -12.72
CA LEU A 501 -9.48 18.04 -13.81
C LEU A 501 -8.53 19.19 -13.47
N TYR A 502 -9.03 20.22 -12.76
CA TYR A 502 -8.18 21.30 -12.25
C TYR A 502 -7.16 20.80 -11.21
N TYR A 503 -7.56 19.95 -10.27
CA TYR A 503 -6.62 19.39 -9.28
C TYR A 503 -5.60 18.45 -9.91
N LEU A 504 -5.98 17.66 -10.92
CA LEU A 504 -5.03 16.82 -11.68
C LEU A 504 -4.00 17.69 -12.46
N GLU A 505 -4.44 18.81 -13.02
CA GLU A 505 -3.56 19.79 -13.68
C GLU A 505 -2.62 20.47 -12.66
N LYS A 506 -3.15 20.91 -11.50
CA LYS A 506 -2.38 21.49 -10.39
C LYS A 506 -1.33 20.52 -9.83
N ALA A 507 -1.69 19.25 -9.68
CA ALA A 507 -0.79 18.18 -9.24
C ALA A 507 0.23 17.76 -10.33
N GLY A 508 0.18 18.32 -11.54
CA GLY A 508 1.07 17.96 -12.64
C GLY A 508 0.82 16.57 -13.23
N LEU A 509 -0.27 15.90 -12.84
CA LEU A 509 -0.61 14.55 -13.30
C LEU A 509 -1.14 14.53 -14.72
N VAL A 510 -1.98 15.51 -15.06
CA VAL A 510 -2.50 15.71 -16.43
C VAL A 510 -2.19 17.14 -16.86
N LYS A 511 -1.29 17.31 -17.79
CA LYS A 511 -0.82 18.63 -18.24
C LYS A 511 -0.69 18.73 -19.75
N ARG A 512 -0.62 19.97 -20.24
CA ARG A 512 -0.27 20.23 -21.63
C ARG A 512 1.22 19.99 -21.84
N GLN A 513 1.55 19.39 -22.96
CA GLN A 513 2.94 19.14 -23.33
C GLN A 513 3.67 20.45 -23.66
N GLU A 514 4.69 20.76 -22.87
CA GLU A 514 5.53 21.95 -23.03
C GLU A 514 6.95 21.62 -23.50
N SER A 515 7.40 20.39 -23.20
CA SER A 515 8.75 19.92 -23.48
C SER A 515 8.75 18.49 -24.00
N ARG A 516 9.91 18.00 -24.42
CA ARG A 516 10.10 16.59 -24.75
C ARG A 516 10.17 15.77 -23.46
N SER A 517 9.62 14.56 -23.52
CA SER A 517 9.68 13.63 -22.40
C SER A 517 11.10 13.11 -22.15
N ASN A 518 11.51 13.07 -20.89
CA ASN A 518 12.72 12.41 -20.45
C ASN A 518 12.48 10.92 -20.12
N TRP A 519 11.23 10.46 -20.18
CA TRP A 519 10.83 9.12 -19.77
C TRP A 519 11.64 8.01 -20.44
N VAL A 520 11.79 8.06 -21.76
CA VAL A 520 12.57 7.05 -22.51
C VAL A 520 14.03 7.00 -22.04
N GLY A 521 14.62 8.15 -21.72
CA GLY A 521 15.98 8.23 -21.18
C GLY A 521 16.08 7.61 -19.79
N ILE A 522 15.14 7.96 -18.90
CA ILE A 522 15.04 7.44 -17.54
C ILE A 522 14.77 5.92 -17.57
N SER A 523 13.79 5.49 -18.36
CA SER A 523 13.41 4.09 -18.51
C SER A 523 14.59 3.22 -18.95
N ARG A 524 15.36 3.69 -19.92
CA ARG A 524 16.54 2.97 -20.43
C ARG A 524 17.67 2.98 -19.41
N ALA A 525 17.94 4.08 -18.73
CA ALA A 525 19.02 4.22 -17.77
C ALA A 525 18.78 3.35 -16.52
N LEU A 526 17.54 3.24 -16.06
CA LEU A 526 17.15 2.42 -14.90
C LEU A 526 16.68 1.01 -15.29
N GLN A 527 16.67 0.65 -16.57
CA GLN A 527 16.17 -0.63 -17.05
C GLN A 527 14.75 -0.91 -16.53
N LEU A 528 13.83 0.07 -16.73
CA LEU A 528 12.45 -0.06 -16.28
C LEU A 528 11.65 -1.03 -17.15
N ILE A 529 11.96 -1.12 -18.45
CA ILE A 529 11.35 -2.07 -19.37
C ILE A 529 12.31 -3.22 -19.59
N VAL A 530 11.86 -4.43 -19.31
CA VAL A 530 12.65 -5.66 -19.36
C VAL A 530 11.88 -6.71 -20.16
N ASP A 531 12.49 -7.26 -21.20
CA ASP A 531 11.91 -8.35 -21.98
C ASP A 531 11.81 -9.62 -21.13
N ILE A 532 10.60 -10.12 -20.93
CA ILE A 532 10.36 -11.38 -20.23
C ILE A 532 10.68 -12.53 -21.19
N LYS A 533 11.79 -13.24 -20.94
CA LYS A 533 12.27 -14.34 -21.77
C LYS A 533 11.40 -15.58 -21.67
N ASP A 534 10.84 -15.83 -20.50
CA ASP A 534 10.01 -17.00 -20.22
C ASP A 534 8.86 -16.61 -19.28
N PRO A 535 7.68 -16.29 -19.86
CA PRO A 535 6.51 -15.92 -19.04
C PRO A 535 5.95 -17.06 -18.18
N GLU A 536 6.31 -18.32 -18.48
CA GLU A 536 5.87 -19.50 -17.72
C GLU A 536 6.83 -19.86 -16.56
N ASN A 537 7.94 -19.13 -16.43
CA ASN A 537 8.90 -19.39 -15.36
C ASN A 537 8.28 -19.12 -14.00
N LEU A 538 8.28 -20.14 -13.15
CA LEU A 538 7.77 -20.06 -11.77
C LEU A 538 8.64 -19.16 -10.88
N MET A 539 9.91 -18.99 -11.25
CA MET A 539 10.88 -18.18 -10.51
C MET A 539 11.27 -16.97 -11.37
N PRO A 540 10.79 -15.77 -11.05
CA PRO A 540 11.16 -14.57 -11.79
C PRO A 540 12.65 -14.23 -11.60
N ASP A 541 13.28 -13.69 -12.66
CA ASP A 541 14.69 -13.28 -12.63
C ASP A 541 14.85 -11.81 -12.22
N ASP A 542 13.83 -10.99 -12.41
CA ASP A 542 13.85 -9.54 -12.18
C ASP A 542 12.53 -9.03 -11.60
N ILE A 543 12.57 -7.90 -10.87
CA ILE A 543 11.39 -7.25 -10.26
C ILE A 543 10.31 -6.81 -11.28
N SER A 544 10.63 -6.78 -12.58
CA SER A 544 9.67 -6.44 -13.64
C SER A 544 8.52 -7.43 -13.79
N TYR A 545 8.64 -8.63 -13.20
CA TYR A 545 7.58 -9.66 -13.25
C TYR A 545 6.25 -9.18 -12.66
N ILE A 546 6.29 -8.25 -11.68
CA ILE A 546 5.09 -7.75 -10.99
C ILE A 546 4.14 -6.97 -11.90
N PHE A 547 4.65 -6.42 -13.01
CA PHE A 547 3.89 -5.69 -14.04
C PHE A 547 4.18 -6.20 -15.46
N SER A 548 4.46 -7.50 -15.61
CA SER A 548 4.71 -8.15 -16.91
C SER A 548 5.72 -7.42 -17.81
N GLY A 549 6.86 -7.05 -17.28
CA GLY A 549 7.97 -6.41 -18.01
C GLY A 549 8.27 -4.98 -17.58
N TYR A 550 7.45 -4.35 -16.73
CA TYR A 550 7.77 -3.05 -16.16
C TYR A 550 8.27 -3.18 -14.72
N ALA A 551 9.47 -2.71 -14.47
CA ALA A 551 10.07 -2.62 -13.13
C ALA A 551 9.76 -1.24 -12.52
N PRO A 552 9.15 -1.15 -11.31
CA PRO A 552 8.85 0.13 -10.67
C PRO A 552 10.06 1.03 -10.55
N LEU A 553 9.92 2.28 -10.98
CA LEU A 553 10.97 3.29 -10.90
C LEU A 553 11.43 3.49 -9.45
N SER A 554 10.50 3.58 -8.51
CA SER A 554 10.76 3.71 -7.07
C SER A 554 11.65 2.58 -6.56
N ILE A 555 11.38 1.33 -6.92
CA ILE A 555 12.13 0.16 -6.45
C ILE A 555 13.50 0.06 -7.14
N ARG A 556 13.61 0.46 -8.40
CA ARG A 556 14.94 0.60 -9.05
C ARG A 556 15.81 1.62 -8.33
N LEU A 557 15.24 2.75 -7.87
CA LEU A 557 15.99 3.72 -7.07
C LEU A 557 16.46 3.12 -5.74
N VAL A 558 15.63 2.33 -5.05
CA VAL A 558 16.03 1.59 -3.83
C VAL A 558 17.15 0.61 -4.16
N GLN A 559 17.02 -0.17 -5.23
CA GLN A 559 18.03 -1.14 -5.66
C GLN A 559 19.39 -0.46 -5.92
N HIS A 560 19.40 0.68 -6.62
CA HIS A 560 20.62 1.47 -6.82
C HIS A 560 21.15 2.06 -5.52
N ALA A 561 20.27 2.55 -4.64
CA ALA A 561 20.67 3.10 -3.36
C ALA A 561 21.48 2.12 -2.51
N VAL A 562 21.04 0.84 -2.44
CA VAL A 562 21.71 -0.18 -1.60
C VAL A 562 22.94 -0.77 -2.27
N ARG A 563 22.95 -0.95 -3.62
CA ARG A 563 24.07 -1.57 -4.35
C ARG A 563 25.27 -0.64 -4.52
N SER A 564 25.06 0.58 -5.00
CA SER A 564 26.12 1.49 -5.43
C SER A 564 26.04 2.89 -4.82
N GLY A 565 24.96 3.18 -4.06
CA GLY A 565 24.64 4.51 -3.59
C GLY A 565 24.14 5.42 -4.71
N TRP A 566 23.61 6.60 -4.34
CA TRP A 566 23.00 7.51 -5.30
C TRP A 566 23.99 8.35 -6.12
N ARG A 567 25.27 8.38 -5.74
CA ARG A 567 26.30 9.09 -6.52
C ARG A 567 26.44 8.55 -7.95
N SER A 568 26.24 7.24 -8.16
CA SER A 568 26.31 6.62 -9.48
C SER A 568 25.19 7.04 -10.43
N ILE A 569 24.06 7.50 -9.90
CA ILE A 569 22.85 7.91 -10.65
C ILE A 569 22.47 9.37 -10.37
N GLU A 570 23.40 10.21 -9.88
CA GLU A 570 23.09 11.60 -9.48
C GLU A 570 22.50 12.42 -10.62
N GLU A 571 23.03 12.31 -11.83
CA GLU A 571 22.48 13.01 -13.00
C GLU A 571 21.05 12.58 -13.33
N LEU A 572 20.73 11.32 -13.11
CA LEU A 572 19.39 10.79 -13.31
C LEU A 572 18.44 11.30 -12.21
N LEU A 573 18.89 11.36 -10.97
CA LEU A 573 18.10 11.90 -9.86
C LEU A 573 17.70 13.36 -10.11
N LYS A 574 18.53 14.15 -10.80
CA LYS A 574 18.22 15.54 -11.17
C LYS A 574 17.08 15.64 -12.20
N LEU A 575 16.83 14.58 -12.99
CA LEU A 575 15.73 14.53 -13.95
C LEU A 575 14.38 14.15 -13.32
N LEU A 576 14.41 13.57 -12.12
CA LEU A 576 13.21 13.18 -11.38
C LEU A 576 12.71 14.32 -10.47
N PRO A 577 11.41 14.36 -10.14
CA PRO A 577 10.82 15.40 -9.30
C PRO A 577 11.51 15.55 -7.93
N GLY A 578 11.59 16.79 -7.46
CA GLY A 578 12.07 17.14 -6.13
C GLY A 578 13.60 17.01 -5.92
N PRO A 579 14.10 17.52 -4.80
CA PRO A 579 15.51 17.42 -4.42
C PRO A 579 15.89 15.99 -4.01
N HIS A 580 17.20 15.74 -3.84
CA HIS A 580 17.71 14.51 -3.24
C HIS A 580 18.75 14.83 -2.17
N LEU A 581 18.87 13.95 -1.17
CA LEU A 581 19.78 14.07 -0.04
C LEU A 581 20.45 12.72 0.20
N ASP A 582 21.76 12.71 0.44
CA ASP A 582 22.53 11.56 0.91
C ASP A 582 23.34 12.00 2.12
N LEU A 583 22.85 11.69 3.32
CA LEU A 583 23.39 12.11 4.62
C LEU A 583 23.98 10.91 5.37
N LYS A 584 25.21 11.05 5.83
CA LYS A 584 25.84 10.13 6.79
C LYS A 584 25.91 10.80 8.14
N ARG A 585 25.26 10.22 9.12
CA ARG A 585 25.37 10.65 10.52
C ARG A 585 26.60 9.96 11.13
N GLY A 586 27.58 10.76 11.59
CA GLY A 586 28.73 10.23 12.32
C GLY A 586 28.26 9.64 13.64
N VAL A 587 28.47 8.36 13.88
CA VAL A 587 28.50 7.81 15.22
C VAL A 587 29.77 8.39 15.85
N SER A 588 29.61 9.39 16.75
CA SER A 588 30.74 9.92 17.51
C SER A 588 31.22 8.79 18.45
N THR A 589 32.12 7.96 17.95
CA THR A 589 32.96 7.14 18.85
C THR A 589 33.78 8.14 19.64
N ILE A 590 33.36 8.41 20.89
CA ILE A 590 34.22 9.00 21.90
C ILE A 590 35.30 7.96 22.18
N SER A 591 36.31 7.91 21.31
CA SER A 591 37.55 7.24 21.61
C SER A 591 38.43 8.26 22.35
N SER A 592 38.54 8.07 23.66
CA SER A 592 39.63 8.59 24.46
C SER A 592 40.94 8.45 23.69
N SER A 593 41.58 9.60 23.47
CA SER A 593 43.00 9.83 23.20
C SER A 593 43.86 8.61 22.92
N SER A 594 44.11 8.35 21.65
CA SER A 594 45.37 7.86 21.13
C SER A 594 45.51 8.27 19.67
N GLU A 595 46.62 8.95 19.38
CA GLU A 595 47.06 9.39 18.06
C GLU A 595 47.09 8.19 17.11
N VAL A 596 46.28 8.23 16.06
CA VAL A 596 46.36 7.25 14.95
C VAL A 596 46.68 8.00 13.68
N LEU A 597 47.80 7.57 13.08
CA LEU A 597 48.35 8.02 11.81
C LEU A 597 47.33 7.98 10.64
N PRO A 598 47.45 8.90 9.67
CA PRO A 598 46.56 8.95 8.52
C PRO A 598 46.91 7.84 7.52
N GLY A 599 46.10 6.80 7.43
CA GLY A 599 46.33 5.71 6.47
C GLY A 599 45.41 4.50 6.54
N SER A 600 44.49 4.40 7.50
CA SER A 600 43.70 3.18 7.66
C SER A 600 42.18 3.47 7.75
N MET A 601 41.62 4.01 6.68
CA MET A 601 40.20 4.33 6.63
C MET A 601 39.35 3.35 5.77
N GLU A 602 39.82 2.11 5.59
CA GLU A 602 39.11 1.11 4.78
C GLU A 602 38.79 -0.22 5.50
N GLN A 603 38.83 -0.27 6.83
CA GLN A 603 38.75 -1.58 7.54
C GLN A 603 37.59 -1.74 8.55
N TYR A 604 36.52 -0.93 8.52
CA TYR A 604 35.36 -1.16 9.40
C TYR A 604 34.21 -1.94 8.76
N SER A 605 34.41 -2.54 7.59
CA SER A 605 33.37 -3.32 6.88
C SER A 605 33.54 -4.85 6.98
N THR A 606 34.42 -5.39 7.81
CA THR A 606 34.85 -6.81 7.68
C THR A 606 34.50 -7.73 8.85
N GLU A 607 33.66 -7.40 9.81
CA GLU A 607 33.33 -8.33 10.90
C GLU A 607 31.85 -8.68 11.10
N ARG A 608 31.01 -8.56 10.08
CA ARG A 608 29.69 -9.21 10.07
C ARG A 608 29.65 -10.35 9.06
N VAL A 609 30.46 -11.37 9.25
CA VAL A 609 30.32 -12.62 8.50
C VAL A 609 29.00 -13.27 8.93
N GLY A 610 27.95 -13.11 8.09
CA GLY A 610 26.65 -13.78 8.25
C GLY A 610 25.45 -12.92 8.66
N HIS A 611 25.60 -11.62 8.99
CA HIS A 611 24.45 -10.77 9.33
C HIS A 611 24.05 -9.91 8.12
N ARG A 612 22.77 -9.99 7.70
CA ARG A 612 22.20 -9.14 6.64
C ARG A 612 21.95 -7.75 7.20
N SER A 613 22.26 -6.71 6.42
CA SER A 613 22.00 -5.32 6.79
C SER A 613 20.53 -4.99 6.62
N LEU A 614 19.91 -4.31 7.61
CA LEU A 614 18.51 -3.91 7.56
C LEU A 614 18.36 -2.51 6.97
N VAL A 615 17.54 -2.41 5.93
CA VAL A 615 17.20 -1.15 5.25
C VAL A 615 15.72 -0.81 5.50
N LEU A 616 15.47 0.34 6.12
CA LEU A 616 14.13 0.89 6.26
C LEU A 616 13.80 1.75 5.04
N VAL A 617 12.81 1.33 4.25
CA VAL A 617 12.33 2.07 3.08
C VAL A 617 11.00 2.74 3.41
N VAL A 618 10.97 4.06 3.36
CA VAL A 618 9.81 4.88 3.72
C VAL A 618 9.21 5.54 2.49
N PHE A 619 7.91 5.31 2.28
CA PHE A 619 7.15 5.97 1.21
C PHE A 619 6.21 7.04 1.78
N ILE A 620 6.42 8.30 1.38
CA ILE A 620 5.54 9.42 1.72
C ILE A 620 4.57 9.64 0.57
N GLY A 621 3.28 9.48 0.83
CA GLY A 621 2.22 9.51 -0.18
C GLY A 621 1.73 8.13 -0.64
N GLY A 622 2.28 7.05 -0.07
CA GLY A 622 1.79 5.69 -0.26
C GLY A 622 2.68 4.77 -1.10
N ILE A 623 2.52 3.47 -0.88
CA ILE A 623 3.17 2.37 -1.62
C ILE A 623 2.12 1.40 -2.14
N THR A 624 2.36 0.76 -3.28
CA THR A 624 1.48 -0.30 -3.80
C THR A 624 1.89 -1.68 -3.27
N SER A 625 0.93 -2.61 -3.20
CA SER A 625 1.21 -4.02 -2.83
C SER A 625 2.23 -4.67 -3.78
N ALA A 626 2.21 -4.32 -5.07
CA ALA A 626 3.20 -4.80 -6.03
C ALA A 626 4.62 -4.28 -5.74
N GLU A 627 4.78 -3.02 -5.32
CA GLU A 627 6.09 -2.49 -4.90
C GLU A 627 6.62 -3.19 -3.64
N ILE A 628 5.72 -3.54 -2.70
CA ILE A 628 6.09 -4.34 -1.52
C ILE A 628 6.57 -5.73 -1.97
N SER A 629 5.86 -6.38 -2.88
CA SER A 629 6.27 -7.67 -3.47
C SER A 629 7.66 -7.57 -4.14
N ALA A 630 7.95 -6.48 -4.84
CA ALA A 630 9.27 -6.26 -5.44
C ALA A 630 10.38 -6.12 -4.39
N LEU A 631 10.13 -5.46 -3.27
CA LEU A 631 11.10 -5.35 -2.16
C LEU A 631 11.34 -6.71 -1.49
N ARG A 632 10.29 -7.50 -1.29
CA ARG A 632 10.40 -8.89 -0.80
C ARG A 632 11.22 -9.76 -1.74
N PHE A 633 10.99 -9.63 -3.05
CA PHE A 633 11.78 -10.31 -4.07
C PHE A 633 13.26 -9.93 -3.98
N LEU A 634 13.58 -8.63 -3.85
CA LEU A 634 14.97 -8.17 -3.69
C LEU A 634 15.60 -8.71 -2.41
N SER A 635 14.89 -8.78 -1.29
CA SER A 635 15.39 -9.40 -0.05
C SER A 635 15.71 -10.89 -0.25
N ALA A 636 14.93 -11.60 -1.05
CA ALA A 636 15.11 -13.04 -1.27
C ALA A 636 16.20 -13.37 -2.27
N GLN A 637 16.69 -12.40 -3.08
CA GLN A 637 17.75 -12.66 -4.08
C GLN A 637 19.07 -13.09 -3.43
N GLU A 638 19.68 -14.14 -3.97
CA GLU A 638 21.04 -14.56 -3.60
C GLU A 638 22.06 -13.44 -3.91
N GLY A 639 22.94 -13.17 -2.96
CA GLY A 639 23.95 -12.10 -3.09
C GLY A 639 23.47 -10.68 -2.72
N MET A 640 22.18 -10.49 -2.42
CA MET A 640 21.68 -9.26 -1.81
C MET A 640 21.87 -9.37 -0.30
N GLY A 641 22.88 -8.73 0.27
CA GLY A 641 23.19 -8.76 1.71
C GLY A 641 22.23 -7.90 2.57
N TYR A 642 21.03 -7.59 2.08
CA TYR A 642 20.08 -6.66 2.71
C TYR A 642 18.72 -7.29 2.94
N ASP A 643 18.12 -6.97 4.09
CA ASP A 643 16.70 -7.18 4.35
C ASP A 643 15.97 -5.83 4.30
N PHE A 644 14.76 -5.81 3.76
CA PHE A 644 13.97 -4.59 3.67
C PHE A 644 12.81 -4.61 4.66
N LEU A 645 12.67 -3.50 5.38
CA LEU A 645 11.49 -3.16 6.16
C LEU A 645 10.82 -1.97 5.49
N VAL A 646 9.55 -2.08 5.20
CA VAL A 646 8.78 -1.02 4.55
C VAL A 646 8.00 -0.23 5.58
N ALA A 647 8.04 1.11 5.48
CA ALA A 647 7.11 1.96 6.19
C ALA A 647 6.42 2.91 5.21
N THR A 648 5.13 3.12 5.35
CA THR A 648 4.37 3.93 4.41
C THR A 648 3.31 4.76 5.09
N THR A 649 2.95 5.88 4.49
CA THR A 649 1.80 6.66 4.95
C THR A 649 0.49 5.91 4.74
N LYS A 650 0.41 5.09 3.68
CA LYS A 650 -0.72 4.21 3.37
C LYS A 650 -0.32 3.18 2.31
N VAL A 651 -0.96 2.00 2.30
CA VAL A 651 -0.96 1.11 1.15
C VAL A 651 -2.01 1.59 0.16
N ILE A 652 -1.65 1.72 -1.12
CA ILE A 652 -2.48 2.34 -2.16
C ILE A 652 -2.58 1.48 -3.41
N THR A 653 -3.67 1.68 -4.14
CA THR A 653 -3.84 1.29 -5.54
C THR A 653 -4.01 2.55 -6.40
N GLY A 654 -3.98 2.42 -7.72
CA GLY A 654 -4.26 3.56 -8.61
C GLY A 654 -5.62 4.21 -8.33
N ASN A 655 -6.63 3.40 -8.01
CA ASN A 655 -7.96 3.88 -7.67
C ASN A 655 -7.99 4.62 -6.32
N THR A 656 -7.41 4.01 -5.28
CA THR A 656 -7.40 4.63 -3.93
C THR A 656 -6.53 5.88 -3.86
N LEU A 657 -5.51 6.00 -4.72
CA LEU A 657 -4.70 7.20 -4.87
C LEU A 657 -5.49 8.37 -5.48
N LEU A 658 -6.32 8.10 -6.49
CA LEU A 658 -7.11 9.14 -7.18
C LEU A 658 -8.38 9.54 -6.42
N ARG A 659 -8.97 8.66 -5.61
CA ARG A 659 -10.22 8.92 -4.86
C ARG A 659 -10.23 10.18 -4.00
N PRO A 660 -9.21 10.50 -3.19
CA PRO A 660 -9.18 11.73 -2.43
C PRO A 660 -9.27 12.97 -3.32
N ILE A 661 -8.60 12.96 -4.47
CA ILE A 661 -8.65 14.04 -5.46
C ILE A 661 -10.06 14.17 -6.06
N ILE A 662 -10.71 13.02 -6.32
CA ILE A 662 -12.11 12.98 -6.81
C ILE A 662 -13.07 13.47 -5.73
N ALA A 663 -12.89 13.10 -4.47
CA ALA A 663 -13.76 13.49 -3.36
C ALA A 663 -13.69 14.98 -3.03
N SER A 664 -12.48 15.54 -2.96
CA SER A 664 -12.25 16.98 -2.70
C SER A 664 -12.90 17.87 -3.77
N SER A 665 -13.05 17.34 -4.99
CA SER A 665 -13.75 18.05 -6.06
C SER A 665 -15.24 18.23 -5.79
N LYS A 666 -15.86 17.33 -5.02
CA LYS A 666 -17.29 17.37 -4.66
C LYS A 666 -17.56 18.26 -3.45
N GLU A 667 -16.63 18.34 -2.50
CA GLU A 667 -16.77 19.18 -1.30
C GLU A 667 -16.53 20.67 -1.58
N GLY A 668 -15.74 21.03 -2.58
CA GLY A 668 -15.50 22.41 -3.01
C GLY A 668 -16.68 23.06 -3.75
N MET A 669 -17.81 22.37 -3.96
CA MET A 669 -19.02 22.88 -4.59
C MET A 669 -20.14 23.21 -3.60
N ILE A 670 -19.97 23.01 -2.29
CA ILE A 670 -20.87 23.40 -1.21
C ILE A 670 -20.25 24.59 -0.47
#